data_556605ee9d87bc55a1f94d1fe4c26905
#
_entry.id   556605ee9d87bc55a1f94d1fe4c26905
#
_cell.length_a   1.000
_cell.length_b   1.000
_cell.length_c   1.000
_cell.angle_alpha   90.00
_cell.angle_beta   90.00
_cell.angle_gamma   90.00
#
_symmetry.space_group_name_H-M   'P 1'
#
loop_
_entity.id
_entity.type
_entity.pdbx_description
1 polymer ?
#
loop_
_entity_poly.entity_id
_entity_poly.type
_entity_poly.pdbx_seq_one_letter_code
_entity_poly.pdbx_strand_id
1 'polypeptide(L)'
;MKKNQLELLAPAGSYDIFRAVLNAGADAVYVGGGQFGARAYANNFSEEELLRAIDEAHIHGKQLYLTVNTLLKEEELEAQLYDYLRPYYEQGLDAVIVQDMGAFQFIREYFPKMDIHTSTQMTICNRYGAEMMKELGATRVVTAREMSFAEIRDIADHVDIEIESFVHGALCYCYSGQCLLSSMLGGRSGNRGRCAQPCRLPYEVYDAKRKKIACEPFVLSPKDLCTIEDIPKLAESGIFSFKIEGRMKQAEYAAGVVSVYRKYMDRYFEYGAKDYHVSKEDMQKLYDFGNRSGFTKGYYEKHNGKDMITFQKPNHAKGNEALQEKVREEFCRSEIKEKINGNLILSQDSSAILDVTLGDLRYTACGDVVQPALKQPLSMEKVRENMEKTGNTPFEFENLTIAMRDAIFLPMKSLNQLRRDALEGLEKLCVEQFRREVEQVDRAGMKAQESKAGTSEKYLSALAEQRCQLQPLLESELVSDIYLDQGCYRRKDLWEEVKEDAAKIHAAGKKAYYVFPSVFRKNASDFYLGSLKKLDSCSVDGVVVKSLDAVWFVHKYLPQMPIIFDQGLYTYNHRAQEMFREFHPVRMTTPYELNRGELKKRDNTDSEVVLYGYLPLMTSAQCVHANTGKCDTTSVVTYLKDRYGKFFPVKNNCMECYNTIYNTTPLMLFGYGKELQKADFSSFRLNFTVESEEEVRQILAIYETVFYEGRKNLADVYQGEYTNGHYKRGVE
;
A
#
# COMPACT_ATOMS: atom_id res chain seq x y z
N MET A 1 14.78 0.27 -20.25
CA MET A 1 14.33 -1.01 -19.66
C MET A 1 14.86 -2.16 -20.49
N LYS A 2 15.55 -3.11 -19.87
CA LYS A 2 15.90 -4.39 -20.54
C LYS A 2 14.60 -5.13 -20.83
N LYS A 3 14.25 -5.31 -22.08
CA LYS A 3 12.98 -5.82 -22.62
C LYS A 3 12.55 -7.23 -22.14
N ASN A 4 13.31 -7.92 -21.30
CA ASN A 4 13.13 -9.34 -20.97
C ASN A 4 13.22 -9.68 -19.47
N GLN A 5 12.94 -8.75 -18.58
CA GLN A 5 12.92 -9.05 -17.15
C GLN A 5 11.61 -8.56 -16.53
N LEU A 6 10.69 -9.50 -16.27
CA LEU A 6 9.55 -9.30 -15.38
C LEU A 6 9.89 -9.96 -14.04
N GLU A 7 9.46 -9.36 -12.95
CA GLU A 7 9.60 -9.88 -11.60
C GLU A 7 8.31 -10.55 -11.15
N LEU A 8 8.38 -11.77 -10.63
CA LEU A 8 7.28 -12.43 -9.92
C LEU A 8 7.47 -12.22 -8.42
N LEU A 9 6.65 -11.36 -7.83
CA LEU A 9 6.72 -10.97 -6.43
C LEU A 9 5.73 -11.79 -5.58
N ALA A 10 6.25 -12.67 -4.75
CA ALA A 10 5.50 -13.60 -3.94
C ALA A 10 5.28 -13.10 -2.49
N PRO A 11 4.13 -13.46 -1.85
CA PRO A 11 3.89 -13.19 -0.45
C PRO A 11 4.49 -14.26 0.46
N ALA A 12 5.09 -13.87 1.60
CA ALA A 12 5.38 -14.81 2.68
C ALA A 12 4.95 -14.23 4.03
N GLY A 13 4.20 -15.05 4.80
CA GLY A 13 3.77 -14.74 6.16
C GLY A 13 4.59 -15.46 7.24
N SER A 14 5.51 -16.34 6.86
CA SER A 14 6.45 -17.04 7.72
C SER A 14 7.68 -17.47 6.93
N TYR A 15 8.72 -17.88 7.65
CA TYR A 15 9.96 -18.36 7.03
C TYR A 15 9.75 -19.62 6.16
N ASP A 16 8.90 -20.55 6.59
CA ASP A 16 8.58 -21.74 5.78
C ASP A 16 7.87 -21.38 4.47
N ILE A 17 6.97 -20.38 4.50
CA ILE A 17 6.31 -19.91 3.28
C ILE A 17 7.31 -19.21 2.37
N PHE A 18 8.25 -18.46 2.93
CA PHE A 18 9.34 -17.81 2.16
C PHE A 18 10.13 -18.85 1.36
N ARG A 19 10.60 -19.92 2.00
CA ARG A 19 11.31 -21.00 1.32
C ARG A 19 10.45 -21.69 0.25
N ALA A 20 9.19 -21.96 0.56
CA ALA A 20 8.27 -22.60 -0.38
C ALA A 20 8.03 -21.76 -1.64
N VAL A 21 7.90 -20.43 -1.52
CA VAL A 21 7.68 -19.57 -2.71
C VAL A 21 8.96 -19.35 -3.50
N LEU A 22 10.14 -19.35 -2.87
CA LEU A 22 11.42 -19.38 -3.58
C LEU A 22 11.54 -20.67 -4.43
N ASN A 23 11.29 -21.84 -3.81
CA ASN A 23 11.26 -23.14 -4.51
C ASN A 23 10.27 -23.15 -5.67
N ALA A 24 9.15 -22.44 -5.55
CA ALA A 24 8.14 -22.34 -6.60
C ALA A 24 8.49 -21.35 -7.73
N GLY A 25 9.64 -20.67 -7.65
CA GLY A 25 10.18 -19.82 -8.70
C GLY A 25 9.85 -18.32 -8.57
N ALA A 26 9.66 -17.80 -7.34
CA ALA A 26 9.59 -16.37 -7.12
C ALA A 26 10.93 -15.68 -7.44
N ASP A 27 10.87 -14.47 -8.00
CA ASP A 27 12.05 -13.62 -8.23
C ASP A 27 12.32 -12.71 -7.03
N ALA A 28 11.25 -12.31 -6.34
CA ALA A 28 11.31 -11.54 -5.11
C ALA A 28 10.22 -11.97 -4.14
N VAL A 29 10.44 -11.76 -2.85
CA VAL A 29 9.47 -12.07 -1.80
C VAL A 29 9.20 -10.85 -0.93
N TYR A 30 7.93 -10.53 -0.66
CA TYR A 30 7.60 -9.49 0.30
C TYR A 30 7.06 -10.08 1.61
N VAL A 31 7.57 -9.56 2.70
CA VAL A 31 7.35 -10.07 4.05
C VAL A 31 6.90 -8.96 5.01
N GLY A 32 6.48 -9.34 6.20
CA GLY A 32 6.25 -8.42 7.31
C GLY A 32 7.02 -8.87 8.53
N GLY A 33 7.63 -7.92 9.19
CA GLY A 33 8.24 -8.13 10.49
C GLY A 33 7.26 -7.89 11.63
N GLY A 34 7.75 -7.88 12.86
CA GLY A 34 6.94 -7.73 14.08
C GLY A 34 6.17 -6.42 14.21
N GLN A 35 6.58 -5.36 13.47
CA GLN A 35 5.98 -4.03 13.53
C GLN A 35 5.74 -3.44 12.14
N PHE A 36 4.94 -2.37 12.07
CA PHE A 36 4.73 -1.50 10.90
C PHE A 36 4.15 -2.15 9.64
N GLY A 37 3.73 -3.42 9.70
CA GLY A 37 3.16 -4.13 8.55
C GLY A 37 1.64 -4.09 8.51
N ALA A 38 1.04 -3.93 7.31
CA ALA A 38 -0.42 -3.88 7.09
C ALA A 38 -1.16 -5.22 7.34
N ARG A 39 -0.51 -6.21 7.90
CA ARG A 39 -1.08 -7.51 8.30
C ARG A 39 -0.62 -7.87 9.73
N ALA A 40 -1.05 -7.05 10.71
CA ALA A 40 -0.65 -7.21 12.11
C ALA A 40 -1.01 -8.57 12.73
N TYR A 41 -2.01 -9.26 12.16
CA TYR A 41 -2.46 -10.59 12.63
C TYR A 41 -1.90 -11.76 11.81
N ALA A 42 -0.97 -11.54 10.88
CA ALA A 42 -0.16 -12.61 10.29
C ALA A 42 0.87 -13.12 11.32
N ASN A 43 1.43 -14.30 11.12
CA ASN A 43 2.49 -14.81 11.99
C ASN A 43 3.70 -13.84 12.00
N ASN A 44 4.00 -13.21 10.88
CA ASN A 44 5.13 -12.32 10.66
C ASN A 44 6.48 -12.94 11.05
N PHE A 45 7.56 -12.36 10.58
CA PHE A 45 8.91 -12.85 10.86
C PHE A 45 9.43 -12.26 12.17
N SER A 46 10.15 -13.05 12.95
CA SER A 46 11.05 -12.56 13.99
C SER A 46 12.23 -11.82 13.35
N GLU A 47 12.99 -11.08 14.15
CA GLU A 47 14.21 -10.40 13.68
C GLU A 47 15.22 -11.42 13.13
N GLU A 48 15.47 -12.52 13.87
CA GLU A 48 16.38 -13.59 13.46
C GLU A 48 15.97 -14.24 12.14
N GLU A 49 14.67 -14.55 11.99
CA GLU A 49 14.14 -15.11 10.74
C GLU A 49 14.27 -14.15 9.57
N LEU A 50 14.08 -12.83 9.78
CA LEU A 50 14.27 -11.82 8.72
C LEU A 50 15.73 -11.71 8.29
N LEU A 51 16.66 -11.63 9.24
CA LEU A 51 18.09 -11.56 8.94
C LEU A 51 18.54 -12.78 8.12
N ARG A 52 18.07 -13.97 8.53
CA ARG A 52 18.33 -15.21 7.81
C ARG A 52 17.67 -15.24 6.43
N ALA A 53 16.44 -14.73 6.29
CA ALA A 53 15.74 -14.70 5.01
C ALA A 53 16.39 -13.75 3.99
N ILE A 54 16.97 -12.63 4.46
CA ILE A 54 17.76 -11.72 3.61
C ILE A 54 18.95 -12.47 3.01
N ASP A 55 19.74 -13.15 3.86
CA ASP A 55 20.91 -13.89 3.39
C ASP A 55 20.52 -15.02 2.44
N GLU A 56 19.51 -15.82 2.79
CA GLU A 56 19.05 -16.93 1.95
C GLU A 56 18.52 -16.43 0.59
N ALA A 57 17.79 -15.29 0.56
CA ALA A 57 17.38 -14.67 -0.70
C ALA A 57 18.59 -14.30 -1.57
N HIS A 58 19.60 -13.65 -1.00
CA HIS A 58 20.79 -13.21 -1.72
C HIS A 58 21.63 -14.38 -2.24
N ILE A 59 21.78 -15.45 -1.45
CA ILE A 59 22.49 -16.67 -1.90
C ILE A 59 21.84 -17.24 -3.17
N HIS A 60 20.51 -17.18 -3.24
CA HIS A 60 19.73 -17.66 -4.40
C HIS A 60 19.52 -16.57 -5.49
N GLY A 61 20.22 -15.43 -5.41
CA GLY A 61 20.07 -14.35 -6.39
C GLY A 61 18.66 -13.75 -6.43
N LYS A 62 17.92 -13.80 -5.30
CA LYS A 62 16.57 -13.29 -5.13
C LYS A 62 16.55 -12.06 -4.25
N GLN A 63 15.42 -11.33 -4.26
CA GLN A 63 15.25 -10.10 -3.49
C GLN A 63 14.21 -10.27 -2.38
N LEU A 64 14.40 -9.54 -1.28
CA LEU A 64 13.49 -9.51 -0.13
C LEU A 64 13.03 -8.07 0.15
N TYR A 65 11.70 -7.88 0.22
CA TYR A 65 11.09 -6.58 0.50
C TYR A 65 10.32 -6.60 1.81
N LEU A 66 10.66 -5.68 2.71
CA LEU A 66 9.99 -5.56 4.01
C LEU A 66 8.84 -4.56 3.95
N THR A 67 7.66 -4.94 4.44
CA THR A 67 6.53 -4.01 4.53
C THR A 67 6.64 -3.12 5.77
N VAL A 68 6.76 -1.80 5.54
CA VAL A 68 6.62 -0.70 6.51
C VAL A 68 5.44 0.16 6.05
N ASN A 69 4.30 -0.50 5.82
CA ASN A 69 3.18 0.07 5.08
C ASN A 69 1.93 0.32 5.95
N THR A 70 2.16 0.79 7.16
CA THR A 70 1.16 1.38 8.04
C THR A 70 1.41 2.87 8.20
N LEU A 71 0.37 3.63 8.56
CA LEU A 71 0.54 5.01 9.01
C LEU A 71 1.17 5.01 10.41
N LEU A 72 2.20 5.83 10.61
CA LEU A 72 2.97 5.86 11.85
C LEU A 72 2.58 7.07 12.70
N LYS A 73 2.32 6.81 13.98
CA LYS A 73 2.16 7.87 14.99
C LYS A 73 3.54 8.46 15.34
N GLU A 74 3.54 9.66 15.88
CA GLU A 74 4.75 10.41 16.23
C GLU A 74 5.79 9.57 16.99
N GLU A 75 5.34 8.92 18.05
CA GLU A 75 6.19 8.11 18.93
C GLU A 75 6.78 6.86 18.23
N GLU A 76 6.03 6.26 17.32
CA GLU A 76 6.47 5.10 16.53
C GLU A 76 7.56 5.50 15.52
N LEU A 77 7.38 6.64 14.88
CA LEU A 77 8.33 7.18 13.92
C LEU A 77 9.67 7.52 14.58
N GLU A 78 9.63 8.32 15.65
CA GLU A 78 10.84 8.86 16.28
C GLU A 78 11.57 7.86 17.18
N ALA A 79 10.82 7.07 17.95
CA ALA A 79 11.44 6.22 18.97
C ALA A 79 11.73 4.78 18.51
N GLN A 80 11.04 4.29 17.47
CA GLN A 80 11.06 2.87 17.14
C GLN A 80 11.56 2.55 15.73
N LEU A 81 11.28 3.39 14.73
CA LEU A 81 11.51 3.04 13.32
C LEU A 81 12.99 2.82 12.99
N TYR A 82 13.88 3.66 13.57
CA TYR A 82 15.33 3.54 13.33
C TYR A 82 15.88 2.20 13.85
N ASP A 83 15.62 1.89 15.13
CA ASP A 83 16.12 0.66 15.75
C ASP A 83 15.53 -0.59 15.11
N TYR A 84 14.29 -0.50 14.62
CA TYR A 84 13.64 -1.58 13.89
C TYR A 84 14.27 -1.85 12.51
N LEU A 85 14.59 -0.80 11.74
CA LEU A 85 15.10 -0.97 10.37
C LEU A 85 16.60 -1.21 10.29
N ARG A 86 17.37 -0.68 11.25
CA ARG A 86 18.83 -0.72 11.24
C ARG A 86 19.41 -2.12 11.02
N PRO A 87 19.04 -3.17 11.78
CA PRO A 87 19.65 -4.50 11.59
C PRO A 87 19.40 -5.06 10.19
N TYR A 88 18.23 -4.82 9.61
CA TYR A 88 17.90 -5.28 8.25
C TYR A 88 18.64 -4.49 7.17
N TYR A 89 18.83 -3.20 7.36
CA TYR A 89 19.63 -2.38 6.47
C TYR A 89 21.09 -2.83 6.46
N GLU A 90 21.67 -3.03 7.64
CA GLU A 90 23.04 -3.54 7.81
C GLU A 90 23.19 -4.93 7.18
N GLN A 91 22.15 -5.78 7.29
CA GLN A 91 22.12 -7.11 6.65
C GLN A 91 22.04 -7.05 5.13
N GLY A 92 21.60 -5.93 4.55
CA GLY A 92 21.51 -5.76 3.11
C GLY A 92 20.08 -5.82 2.53
N LEU A 93 19.03 -5.65 3.36
CA LEU A 93 17.64 -5.65 2.88
C LEU A 93 17.48 -4.83 1.60
N ASP A 94 16.87 -5.40 0.56
CA ASP A 94 16.81 -4.78 -0.76
C ASP A 94 15.92 -3.54 -0.76
N ALA A 95 14.67 -3.66 -0.30
CA ALA A 95 13.73 -2.56 -0.29
C ALA A 95 12.73 -2.61 0.86
N VAL A 96 12.12 -1.46 1.13
CA VAL A 96 10.94 -1.34 2.00
C VAL A 96 9.73 -0.86 1.21
N ILE A 97 8.54 -1.38 1.56
CA ILE A 97 7.26 -0.96 0.98
C ILE A 97 6.59 -0.01 1.96
N VAL A 98 6.43 1.27 1.61
CA VAL A 98 6.06 2.36 2.53
C VAL A 98 4.74 3.01 2.14
N GLN A 99 3.90 3.33 3.14
CA GLN A 99 2.66 4.12 2.98
C GLN A 99 2.79 5.53 3.56
N ASP A 100 3.39 5.66 4.74
CA ASP A 100 3.48 6.92 5.50
C ASP A 100 4.54 7.83 4.90
N MET A 101 4.18 9.08 4.58
CA MET A 101 5.11 10.02 3.95
C MET A 101 6.21 10.49 4.90
N GLY A 102 5.96 10.52 6.22
CA GLY A 102 7.01 10.79 7.20
C GLY A 102 7.99 9.63 7.34
N ALA A 103 7.48 8.39 7.31
CA ALA A 103 8.36 7.21 7.26
C ALA A 103 9.18 7.17 5.96
N PHE A 104 8.58 7.58 4.83
CA PHE A 104 9.27 7.71 3.55
C PHE A 104 10.47 8.68 3.65
N GLN A 105 10.22 9.89 4.16
CA GLN A 105 11.27 10.90 4.35
C GLN A 105 12.35 10.41 5.34
N PHE A 106 11.93 9.81 6.45
CA PHE A 106 12.83 9.26 7.46
C PHE A 106 13.76 8.19 6.87
N ILE A 107 13.24 7.26 6.10
CA ILE A 107 14.03 6.16 5.51
C ILE A 107 15.03 6.71 4.49
N ARG A 108 14.64 7.67 3.67
CA ARG A 108 15.56 8.34 2.73
C ARG A 108 16.73 9.02 3.43
N GLU A 109 16.47 9.65 4.57
CA GLU A 109 17.47 10.38 5.33
C GLU A 109 18.45 9.43 6.02
N TYR A 110 17.94 8.43 6.73
CA TYR A 110 18.75 7.57 7.60
C TYR A 110 19.23 6.27 6.95
N PHE A 111 18.61 5.83 5.88
CA PHE A 111 18.91 4.59 5.16
C PHE A 111 19.01 4.81 3.63
N PRO A 112 19.95 5.68 3.17
CA PRO A 112 19.94 6.22 1.81
C PRO A 112 20.20 5.18 0.70
N LYS A 113 20.75 4.00 1.05
CA LYS A 113 20.99 2.90 0.09
C LYS A 113 19.87 1.85 0.07
N MET A 114 18.79 2.06 0.83
CA MET A 114 17.63 1.18 0.82
C MET A 114 16.61 1.68 -0.21
N ASP A 115 16.22 0.82 -1.12
CA ASP A 115 15.18 1.15 -2.08
C ASP A 115 13.81 1.33 -1.41
N ILE A 116 13.04 2.29 -1.87
CA ILE A 116 11.70 2.56 -1.36
C ILE A 116 10.67 2.31 -2.46
N HIS A 117 9.81 1.33 -2.22
CA HIS A 117 8.64 1.04 -3.04
C HIS A 117 7.41 1.69 -2.39
N THR A 118 6.64 2.47 -3.16
CA THR A 118 5.39 3.02 -2.62
C THR A 118 4.39 1.89 -2.38
N SER A 119 3.67 1.96 -1.26
CA SER A 119 2.58 1.00 -1.02
C SER A 119 1.38 1.32 -1.91
N THR A 120 0.62 0.31 -2.34
CA THR A 120 -0.71 0.51 -2.96
C THR A 120 -1.65 1.34 -2.07
N GLN A 121 -1.39 1.40 -0.76
CA GLN A 121 -2.14 2.21 0.20
C GLN A 121 -1.89 3.72 0.08
N MET A 122 -0.88 4.16 -0.68
CA MET A 122 -0.69 5.55 -1.06
C MET A 122 -1.70 6.01 -2.14
N THR A 123 -2.43 5.07 -2.74
CA THR A 123 -3.50 5.31 -3.71
C THR A 123 -3.01 6.05 -4.96
N ILE A 124 -1.85 5.67 -5.50
CA ILE A 124 -1.32 6.26 -6.75
C ILE A 124 -2.18 5.78 -7.92
N CYS A 125 -2.89 6.72 -8.57
CA CYS A 125 -3.91 6.44 -9.58
C CYS A 125 -3.59 7.00 -10.97
N ASN A 126 -2.51 7.78 -11.12
CA ASN A 126 -2.10 8.34 -12.40
C ASN A 126 -0.60 8.68 -12.44
N ARG A 127 -0.15 9.20 -13.59
CA ARG A 127 1.26 9.55 -13.79
C ARG A 127 1.77 10.66 -12.86
N TYR A 128 0.91 11.57 -12.41
CA TYR A 128 1.36 12.69 -11.57
C TYR A 128 1.76 12.24 -10.17
N GLY A 129 1.00 11.30 -9.58
CA GLY A 129 1.40 10.68 -8.33
C GLY A 129 2.69 9.83 -8.47
N ALA A 130 2.82 9.10 -9.58
CA ALA A 130 4.03 8.35 -9.87
C ALA A 130 5.25 9.27 -10.09
N GLU A 131 5.08 10.40 -10.80
CA GLU A 131 6.10 11.42 -11.02
C GLU A 131 6.54 12.04 -9.69
N MET A 132 5.57 12.44 -8.83
CA MET A 132 5.86 12.94 -7.48
C MET A 132 6.72 11.97 -6.68
N MET A 133 6.33 10.70 -6.64
CA MET A 133 7.06 9.71 -5.85
C MET A 133 8.47 9.45 -6.39
N LYS A 134 8.64 9.46 -7.71
CA LYS A 134 9.96 9.40 -8.35
C LYS A 134 10.86 10.58 -7.94
N GLU A 135 10.34 11.81 -8.04
CA GLU A 135 11.08 13.02 -7.66
C GLU A 135 11.46 12.99 -6.16
N LEU A 136 10.59 12.45 -5.33
CA LEU A 136 10.89 12.24 -3.92
C LEU A 136 11.86 11.08 -3.65
N GLY A 137 12.21 10.26 -4.65
CA GLY A 137 13.22 9.21 -4.60
C GLY A 137 12.69 7.80 -4.36
N ALA A 138 11.43 7.52 -4.68
CA ALA A 138 10.95 6.15 -4.79
C ALA A 138 11.57 5.47 -6.03
N THR A 139 11.96 4.21 -5.89
CA THR A 139 12.48 3.40 -7.00
C THR A 139 11.37 2.62 -7.70
N ARG A 140 10.24 2.38 -7.03
CA ARG A 140 9.10 1.63 -7.55
C ARG A 140 7.76 2.19 -7.06
N VAL A 141 6.77 2.22 -7.95
CA VAL A 141 5.39 2.56 -7.61
C VAL A 141 4.51 1.32 -7.65
N VAL A 142 3.86 0.98 -6.52
CA VAL A 142 2.77 0.00 -6.48
C VAL A 142 1.47 0.73 -6.78
N THR A 143 0.90 0.48 -7.95
CA THR A 143 -0.31 1.14 -8.41
C THR A 143 -1.52 0.83 -7.53
N ALA A 144 -2.51 1.73 -7.50
CA ALA A 144 -3.83 1.38 -7.00
C ALA A 144 -4.39 0.20 -7.81
N ARG A 145 -5.09 -0.72 -7.12
CA ARG A 145 -5.65 -1.94 -7.76
C ARG A 145 -6.74 -1.64 -8.77
N GLU A 146 -7.31 -0.46 -8.71
CA GLU A 146 -8.44 0.02 -9.49
C GLU A 146 -8.05 0.60 -10.85
N MET A 147 -6.76 0.58 -11.20
CA MET A 147 -6.26 1.11 -12.46
C MET A 147 -6.48 0.15 -13.64
N SER A 148 -6.79 0.74 -14.80
CA SER A 148 -6.88 0.04 -16.07
C SER A 148 -5.50 -0.11 -16.74
N PHE A 149 -5.37 -1.02 -17.70
CA PHE A 149 -4.18 -1.15 -18.55
C PHE A 149 -3.76 0.18 -19.19
N ALA A 150 -4.73 0.97 -19.66
CA ALA A 150 -4.45 2.25 -20.30
C ALA A 150 -3.86 3.29 -19.33
N GLU A 151 -4.31 3.32 -18.09
CA GLU A 151 -3.78 4.22 -17.06
C GLU A 151 -2.38 3.80 -16.60
N ILE A 152 -2.13 2.51 -16.47
CA ILE A 152 -0.79 1.98 -16.14
C ILE A 152 0.17 2.29 -17.27
N ARG A 153 -0.25 2.10 -18.53
CA ARG A 153 0.53 2.45 -19.71
C ARG A 153 0.87 3.94 -19.74
N ASP A 154 -0.09 4.81 -19.37
CA ASP A 154 0.17 6.26 -19.28
C ASP A 154 1.29 6.58 -18.28
N ILE A 155 1.37 5.86 -17.15
CA ILE A 155 2.52 5.99 -16.22
C ILE A 155 3.80 5.52 -16.92
N ALA A 156 3.82 4.32 -17.49
CA ALA A 156 5.00 3.73 -18.11
C ALA A 156 5.57 4.56 -19.27
N ASP A 157 4.70 5.22 -20.04
CA ASP A 157 5.10 6.03 -21.18
C ASP A 157 5.66 7.41 -20.78
N HIS A 158 5.37 7.90 -19.55
CA HIS A 158 5.74 9.26 -19.13
C HIS A 158 6.69 9.31 -17.93
N VAL A 159 6.76 8.26 -17.12
CA VAL A 159 7.56 8.26 -15.90
C VAL A 159 8.51 7.07 -15.91
N ASP A 160 9.81 7.35 -15.88
CA ASP A 160 10.84 6.31 -15.81
C ASP A 160 10.99 5.82 -14.35
N ILE A 161 10.06 4.95 -13.94
CA ILE A 161 10.01 4.31 -12.63
C ILE A 161 9.50 2.88 -12.79
N GLU A 162 9.94 1.96 -11.93
CA GLU A 162 9.40 0.61 -11.92
C GLU A 162 7.93 0.59 -11.47
N ILE A 163 7.11 -0.16 -12.19
CA ILE A 163 5.68 -0.31 -11.89
C ILE A 163 5.42 -1.71 -11.36
N GLU A 164 4.82 -1.79 -10.18
CA GLU A 164 4.36 -3.03 -9.57
C GLU A 164 2.81 -3.02 -9.51
N SER A 165 2.18 -4.13 -9.88
CA SER A 165 0.73 -4.26 -9.82
C SER A 165 0.30 -5.65 -9.34
N PHE A 166 -0.84 -5.73 -8.65
CA PHE A 166 -1.39 -7.01 -8.21
C PHE A 166 -1.95 -7.81 -9.38
N VAL A 167 -1.59 -9.09 -9.46
CA VAL A 167 -2.04 -10.00 -10.53
C VAL A 167 -2.91 -11.15 -10.01
N HIS A 168 -2.85 -11.46 -8.70
CA HIS A 168 -3.63 -12.55 -8.11
C HIS A 168 -4.00 -12.29 -6.64
N GLY A 169 -5.13 -12.85 -6.21
CA GLY A 169 -5.56 -12.93 -4.82
C GLY A 169 -6.63 -11.92 -4.43
N ALA A 170 -6.78 -11.65 -3.14
CA ALA A 170 -7.90 -10.90 -2.60
C ALA A 170 -7.96 -9.43 -3.04
N LEU A 171 -9.11 -9.00 -3.57
CA LEU A 171 -9.41 -7.59 -3.84
C LEU A 171 -10.03 -6.90 -2.62
N CYS A 172 -9.72 -5.62 -2.45
CA CYS A 172 -10.42 -4.72 -1.56
C CYS A 172 -11.62 -4.09 -2.28
N TYR A 173 -12.69 -3.74 -1.54
CA TYR A 173 -13.82 -3.00 -2.10
C TYR A 173 -13.51 -1.50 -2.23
N CYS A 174 -12.73 -0.98 -1.29
CA CYS A 174 -12.30 0.41 -1.23
C CYS A 174 -10.96 0.60 -1.96
N TYR A 175 -10.70 1.77 -2.52
CA TYR A 175 -9.34 2.16 -2.86
C TYR A 175 -8.43 1.91 -1.65
N SER A 176 -7.33 1.20 -1.87
CA SER A 176 -6.40 0.85 -0.79
C SER A 176 -5.85 2.14 -0.15
N GLY A 177 -5.88 2.21 1.19
CA GLY A 177 -5.51 3.42 1.92
C GLY A 177 -6.68 4.37 2.23
N GLN A 178 -7.79 4.31 1.49
CA GLN A 178 -8.93 5.23 1.64
C GLN A 178 -10.11 4.63 2.46
N CYS A 179 -9.84 3.65 3.34
CA CYS A 179 -10.86 2.96 4.11
C CYS A 179 -10.74 3.20 5.61
N LEU A 180 -11.75 3.83 6.21
CA LEU A 180 -11.91 4.03 7.64
C LEU A 180 -13.04 3.18 8.24
N LEU A 181 -13.73 2.32 7.44
CA LEU A 181 -14.92 1.58 7.90
C LEU A 181 -14.62 0.71 9.12
N SER A 182 -13.52 -0.05 9.09
CA SER A 182 -13.16 -0.94 10.19
C SER A 182 -12.72 -0.17 11.45
N SER A 183 -12.04 0.95 11.29
CA SER A 183 -11.60 1.77 12.41
C SER A 183 -12.78 2.49 13.09
N MET A 184 -13.67 3.10 12.32
CA MET A 184 -14.81 3.85 12.87
C MET A 184 -15.87 2.93 13.52
N LEU A 185 -16.05 1.70 13.02
CA LEU A 185 -16.99 0.74 13.60
C LEU A 185 -16.43 0.00 14.83
N GLY A 186 -15.12 -0.23 14.91
CA GLY A 186 -14.55 -1.11 15.93
C GLY A 186 -13.15 -0.74 16.43
N GLY A 187 -12.61 0.45 16.11
CA GLY A 187 -11.29 0.90 16.55
C GLY A 187 -10.10 0.23 15.84
N ARG A 188 -10.38 -0.71 14.91
CA ARG A 188 -9.36 -1.51 14.21
C ARG A 188 -9.02 -0.88 12.86
N SER A 189 -7.96 -0.07 12.81
CA SER A 189 -7.58 0.63 11.58
C SER A 189 -7.03 -0.30 10.50
N GLY A 190 -7.61 -0.20 9.28
CA GLY A 190 -7.08 -0.87 8.09
C GLY A 190 -5.73 -0.29 7.65
N ASN A 191 -5.53 1.01 7.83
CA ASN A 191 -4.28 1.71 7.53
C ASN A 191 -3.17 1.45 8.56
N ARG A 192 -3.52 0.75 9.65
CA ARG A 192 -2.57 0.26 10.67
C ARG A 192 -2.55 -1.27 10.76
N GLY A 193 -2.97 -1.94 9.68
CA GLY A 193 -2.86 -3.39 9.52
C GLY A 193 -3.91 -4.22 10.26
N ARG A 194 -4.92 -3.62 10.88
CA ARG A 194 -5.86 -4.30 11.77
C ARG A 194 -7.29 -4.45 11.24
N CYS A 195 -7.49 -4.35 9.92
CA CYS A 195 -8.81 -4.41 9.28
C CYS A 195 -9.60 -5.67 9.67
N ALA A 196 -10.82 -5.48 10.20
CA ALA A 196 -11.77 -6.56 10.52
C ALA A 196 -12.60 -7.03 9.32
N GLN A 197 -12.41 -6.45 8.14
CA GLN A 197 -13.13 -6.76 6.89
C GLN A 197 -14.68 -6.61 7.00
N PRO A 198 -15.22 -5.52 7.59
CA PRO A 198 -16.67 -5.34 7.71
C PRO A 198 -17.38 -5.29 6.35
N CYS A 199 -16.71 -4.91 5.26
CA CYS A 199 -17.25 -4.96 3.90
C CYS A 199 -17.63 -6.38 3.42
N ARG A 200 -17.15 -7.44 4.11
CA ARG A 200 -17.49 -8.84 3.83
C ARG A 200 -18.75 -9.31 4.56
N LEU A 201 -19.38 -8.45 5.35
CA LEU A 201 -20.64 -8.70 6.03
C LEU A 201 -21.84 -8.38 5.10
N PRO A 202 -23.04 -8.91 5.42
CA PRO A 202 -24.23 -8.61 4.64
C PRO A 202 -24.75 -7.19 4.91
N TYR A 203 -25.18 -6.52 3.85
CA TYR A 203 -25.86 -5.22 3.86
C TYR A 203 -27.10 -5.27 2.98
N GLU A 204 -28.17 -4.64 3.42
CA GLU A 204 -29.36 -4.39 2.59
C GLU A 204 -29.21 -3.02 1.90
N VAL A 205 -29.70 -2.91 0.66
CA VAL A 205 -29.62 -1.66 -0.12
C VAL A 205 -30.97 -0.99 -0.21
N TYR A 206 -31.01 0.31 0.06
CA TYR A 206 -32.20 1.16 0.06
C TYR A 206 -32.00 2.38 -0.85
N ASP A 207 -33.11 2.85 -1.48
CA ASP A 207 -33.08 4.10 -2.25
C ASP A 207 -33.12 5.34 -1.33
N ALA A 208 -33.14 6.53 -1.93
CA ALA A 208 -33.22 7.81 -1.23
C ALA A 208 -34.47 7.95 -0.34
N LYS A 209 -35.55 7.25 -0.67
CA LYS A 209 -36.79 7.24 0.11
C LYS A 209 -36.86 6.12 1.15
N ARG A 210 -35.74 5.48 1.43
CA ARG A 210 -35.61 4.35 2.37
C ARG A 210 -36.46 3.13 1.96
N LYS A 211 -36.74 2.94 0.67
CA LYS A 211 -37.33 1.72 0.14
C LYS A 211 -36.24 0.73 -0.25
N LYS A 212 -36.37 -0.53 0.18
CA LYS A 212 -35.42 -1.59 -0.15
C LYS A 212 -35.42 -1.88 -1.66
N ILE A 213 -34.26 -1.89 -2.29
CA ILE A 213 -34.11 -2.03 -3.75
C ILE A 213 -33.31 -3.27 -4.17
N ALA A 214 -32.54 -3.90 -3.28
CA ALA A 214 -31.79 -5.12 -3.59
C ALA A 214 -31.96 -6.17 -2.51
N CYS A 215 -31.93 -7.44 -2.93
CA CYS A 215 -32.09 -8.60 -2.06
C CYS A 215 -30.80 -9.30 -1.76
N GLU A 216 -29.78 -9.17 -2.63
CA GLU A 216 -28.47 -9.80 -2.42
C GLU A 216 -27.69 -9.06 -1.34
N PRO A 217 -27.25 -9.77 -0.28
CA PRO A 217 -26.74 -9.08 0.91
C PRO A 217 -25.25 -8.72 0.86
N PHE A 218 -24.43 -9.37 0.02
CA PHE A 218 -22.98 -9.17 0.05
C PHE A 218 -22.48 -8.20 -1.02
N VAL A 219 -23.14 -7.05 -1.13
CA VAL A 219 -22.93 -6.03 -2.18
C VAL A 219 -21.57 -5.34 -2.14
N LEU A 220 -20.85 -5.43 -1.00
CA LEU A 220 -19.52 -4.88 -0.81
C LEU A 220 -18.41 -5.95 -0.84
N SER A 221 -18.71 -7.19 -1.31
CA SER A 221 -17.75 -8.28 -1.28
C SER A 221 -17.23 -8.60 -2.69
N PRO A 222 -16.05 -8.09 -3.11
CA PRO A 222 -15.50 -8.44 -4.42
C PRO A 222 -15.00 -9.90 -4.44
N LYS A 223 -15.00 -10.50 -5.64
CA LYS A 223 -14.30 -11.73 -5.96
C LYS A 223 -12.80 -11.53 -5.87
N ASP A 224 -12.04 -12.62 -5.85
CA ASP A 224 -10.58 -12.55 -5.90
C ASP A 224 -10.09 -12.28 -7.32
N LEU A 225 -8.93 -11.62 -7.43
CA LEU A 225 -8.28 -11.29 -8.69
C LEU A 225 -7.58 -12.54 -9.26
N CYS A 226 -7.68 -12.76 -10.57
CA CYS A 226 -6.84 -13.69 -11.31
C CYS A 226 -6.66 -13.18 -12.74
N THR A 227 -5.45 -12.81 -13.09
CA THR A 227 -5.10 -12.24 -14.40
C THR A 227 -4.09 -13.10 -15.16
N ILE A 228 -3.99 -14.38 -14.81
CA ILE A 228 -3.04 -15.32 -15.44
C ILE A 228 -3.18 -15.37 -16.96
N GLU A 229 -4.40 -15.20 -17.51
CA GLU A 229 -4.67 -15.15 -18.94
C GLU A 229 -4.18 -13.87 -19.61
N ASP A 230 -3.93 -12.82 -18.83
CA ASP A 230 -3.58 -11.47 -19.32
C ASP A 230 -2.10 -11.12 -19.11
N ILE A 231 -1.23 -12.10 -18.78
CA ILE A 231 0.23 -11.87 -18.63
C ILE A 231 0.85 -11.07 -19.77
N PRO A 232 0.54 -11.36 -21.06
CA PRO A 232 1.07 -10.54 -22.16
C PRO A 232 0.63 -9.06 -22.06
N LYS A 233 -0.65 -8.80 -21.78
CA LYS A 233 -1.19 -7.44 -21.65
C LYS A 233 -0.60 -6.69 -20.45
N LEU A 234 -0.38 -7.42 -19.32
CA LEU A 234 0.27 -6.86 -18.13
C LEU A 234 1.68 -6.39 -18.45
N ALA A 235 2.46 -7.26 -19.11
CA ALA A 235 3.82 -6.95 -19.55
C ALA A 235 3.86 -5.78 -20.55
N GLU A 236 2.99 -5.83 -21.56
CA GLU A 236 2.87 -4.79 -22.58
C GLU A 236 2.41 -3.44 -22.00
N SER A 237 1.66 -3.42 -20.91
CA SER A 237 1.27 -2.17 -20.22
C SER A 237 2.41 -1.52 -19.44
N GLY A 238 3.58 -2.16 -19.35
CA GLY A 238 4.76 -1.62 -18.68
C GLY A 238 4.89 -2.00 -17.21
N ILE A 239 4.09 -2.95 -16.73
CA ILE A 239 4.26 -3.51 -15.37
C ILE A 239 5.53 -4.34 -15.35
N PHE A 240 6.44 -3.99 -14.44
CA PHE A 240 7.69 -4.72 -14.21
C PHE A 240 7.47 -5.86 -13.21
N SER A 241 6.79 -5.60 -12.08
CA SER A 241 6.63 -6.55 -10.98
C SER A 241 5.18 -7.04 -10.85
N PHE A 242 4.99 -8.35 -10.94
CA PHE A 242 3.71 -9.06 -10.84
C PHE A 242 3.50 -9.55 -9.42
N LYS A 243 2.71 -8.81 -8.64
CA LYS A 243 2.49 -9.08 -7.21
C LYS A 243 1.33 -10.01 -6.95
N ILE A 244 1.59 -11.08 -6.21
CA ILE A 244 0.57 -12.00 -5.71
C ILE A 244 0.17 -11.60 -4.28
N GLU A 245 -1.13 -11.42 -4.00
CA GLU A 245 -1.65 -11.19 -2.64
C GLU A 245 -1.83 -12.52 -1.91
N GLY A 246 -1.34 -12.63 -0.67
CA GLY A 246 -1.51 -13.87 0.07
C GLY A 246 -0.73 -14.01 1.38
N ARG A 247 -0.21 -12.95 2.00
CA ARG A 247 0.60 -13.03 3.26
C ARG A 247 -0.08 -13.76 4.42
N MET A 248 -1.41 -13.83 4.45
CA MET A 248 -2.18 -14.57 5.46
C MET A 248 -2.62 -15.96 4.98
N LYS A 249 -2.09 -16.44 3.86
CA LYS A 249 -2.41 -17.74 3.28
C LYS A 249 -1.38 -18.79 3.71
N GLN A 250 -1.72 -20.08 3.55
CA GLN A 250 -0.83 -21.20 3.81
C GLN A 250 0.22 -21.37 2.71
N ALA A 251 1.28 -22.13 2.99
CA ALA A 251 2.38 -22.35 2.08
C ALA A 251 1.92 -22.96 0.74
N GLU A 252 0.99 -23.93 0.79
CA GLU A 252 0.48 -24.60 -0.38
C GLU A 252 -0.27 -23.66 -1.34
N TYR A 253 -0.99 -22.68 -0.78
CA TYR A 253 -1.60 -21.65 -1.60
C TYR A 253 -0.53 -20.77 -2.25
N ALA A 254 0.40 -20.24 -1.45
CA ALA A 254 1.39 -19.29 -1.94
C ALA A 254 2.31 -19.95 -2.99
N ALA A 255 2.92 -21.09 -2.67
CA ALA A 255 3.80 -21.79 -3.60
C ALA A 255 3.05 -22.31 -4.83
N GLY A 256 1.84 -22.86 -4.65
CA GLY A 256 1.03 -23.35 -5.76
C GLY A 256 0.64 -22.25 -6.76
N VAL A 257 0.23 -21.08 -6.27
CA VAL A 257 -0.07 -19.93 -7.16
C VAL A 257 1.19 -19.43 -7.83
N VAL A 258 2.30 -19.27 -7.09
CA VAL A 258 3.59 -18.82 -7.64
C VAL A 258 4.06 -19.76 -8.74
N SER A 259 4.03 -21.10 -8.55
CA SER A 259 4.48 -22.07 -9.53
C SER A 259 3.68 -22.02 -10.85
N VAL A 260 2.36 -21.77 -10.75
CA VAL A 260 1.52 -21.61 -11.96
C VAL A 260 1.88 -20.30 -12.67
N TYR A 261 2.02 -19.17 -11.95
CA TYR A 261 2.40 -17.90 -12.57
C TYR A 261 3.80 -17.98 -13.19
N ARG A 262 4.78 -18.58 -12.51
CA ARG A 262 6.13 -18.79 -13.04
C ARG A 262 6.10 -19.57 -14.35
N LYS A 263 5.42 -20.72 -14.39
CA LYS A 263 5.24 -21.52 -15.60
C LYS A 263 4.73 -20.68 -16.79
N TYR A 264 3.76 -19.80 -16.55
CA TYR A 264 3.15 -19.01 -17.62
C TYR A 264 3.94 -17.76 -17.98
N MET A 265 4.73 -17.21 -17.05
CA MET A 265 5.70 -16.16 -17.36
C MET A 265 6.83 -16.71 -18.21
N ASP A 266 7.40 -17.88 -17.86
CA ASP A 266 8.45 -18.53 -18.65
C ASP A 266 7.95 -18.87 -20.07
N ARG A 267 6.73 -19.38 -20.17
CA ARG A 267 6.11 -19.65 -21.46
C ARG A 267 5.92 -18.40 -22.30
N TYR A 268 5.55 -17.28 -21.68
CA TYR A 268 5.45 -15.99 -22.35
C TYR A 268 6.81 -15.52 -22.88
N PHE A 269 7.87 -15.70 -22.10
CA PHE A 269 9.24 -15.36 -22.54
C PHE A 269 9.71 -16.25 -23.69
N GLU A 270 9.38 -17.53 -23.67
CA GLU A 270 9.82 -18.49 -24.67
C GLU A 270 9.06 -18.35 -25.99
N TYR A 271 7.73 -18.21 -25.96
CA TYR A 271 6.87 -18.28 -27.16
C TYR A 271 6.22 -16.93 -27.53
N GLY A 272 6.27 -15.91 -26.64
CA GLY A 272 5.64 -14.62 -26.88
C GLY A 272 4.12 -14.62 -26.72
N ALA A 273 3.49 -13.48 -27.05
CA ALA A 273 2.07 -13.25 -26.84
C ALA A 273 1.16 -14.06 -27.80
N LYS A 274 1.62 -14.38 -29.00
CA LYS A 274 0.76 -15.00 -30.05
C LYS A 274 0.31 -16.41 -29.70
N ASP A 275 1.17 -17.18 -29.04
CA ASP A 275 0.90 -18.56 -28.65
C ASP A 275 0.60 -18.72 -27.16
N TYR A 276 0.33 -17.61 -26.52
CA TYR A 276 0.01 -17.58 -25.09
C TYR A 276 -1.44 -18.03 -24.83
N HIS A 277 -1.57 -19.14 -24.11
CA HIS A 277 -2.86 -19.63 -23.63
C HIS A 277 -2.70 -20.39 -22.32
N VAL A 278 -3.67 -20.26 -21.41
CA VAL A 278 -3.70 -20.96 -20.13
C VAL A 278 -4.55 -22.22 -20.26
N SER A 279 -4.02 -23.37 -19.83
CA SER A 279 -4.74 -24.63 -19.86
C SER A 279 -5.91 -24.63 -18.87
N LYS A 280 -6.98 -25.35 -19.20
CA LYS A 280 -8.12 -25.53 -18.27
C LYS A 280 -7.70 -26.21 -16.97
N GLU A 281 -6.73 -27.11 -17.05
CA GLU A 281 -6.19 -27.82 -15.88
C GLU A 281 -5.50 -26.85 -14.91
N ASP A 282 -4.62 -25.98 -15.41
CA ASP A 282 -3.92 -25.02 -14.55
C ASP A 282 -4.85 -23.92 -14.01
N MET A 283 -5.85 -23.52 -14.80
CA MET A 283 -6.90 -22.65 -14.30
C MET A 283 -7.69 -23.34 -13.17
N GLN A 284 -7.99 -24.65 -13.29
CA GLN A 284 -8.66 -25.41 -12.22
C GLN A 284 -7.78 -25.52 -10.97
N LYS A 285 -6.46 -25.71 -11.11
CA LYS A 285 -5.53 -25.69 -9.96
C LYS A 285 -5.61 -24.36 -9.20
N LEU A 286 -5.66 -23.22 -9.89
CA LEU A 286 -5.82 -21.91 -9.24
C LEU A 286 -7.15 -21.80 -8.46
N TYR A 287 -8.24 -22.38 -8.99
CA TYR A 287 -9.50 -22.48 -8.25
C TYR A 287 -9.37 -23.39 -7.02
N ASP A 288 -8.66 -24.51 -7.15
CA ASP A 288 -8.50 -25.52 -6.12
C ASP A 288 -7.56 -25.08 -4.98
N PHE A 289 -6.61 -24.18 -5.22
CA PHE A 289 -5.81 -23.55 -4.16
C PHE A 289 -6.63 -22.65 -3.25
N GLY A 290 -7.78 -22.20 -3.70
CA GLY A 290 -8.76 -21.47 -2.92
C GLY A 290 -8.97 -20.04 -3.38
N ASN A 291 -10.24 -19.67 -3.40
CA ASN A 291 -10.68 -18.34 -3.76
C ASN A 291 -11.96 -17.97 -3.00
N ARG A 292 -12.36 -16.70 -3.07
CA ARG A 292 -13.61 -16.21 -2.49
C ARG A 292 -14.70 -16.13 -3.55
N SER A 293 -15.41 -17.24 -3.78
CA SER A 293 -16.58 -17.29 -4.69
C SER A 293 -16.25 -16.99 -6.16
N GLY A 294 -15.07 -17.38 -6.61
CA GLY A 294 -14.62 -17.23 -8.00
C GLY A 294 -13.66 -16.08 -8.22
N PHE A 295 -13.23 -15.95 -9.47
CA PHE A 295 -12.26 -14.95 -9.91
C PHE A 295 -12.89 -13.83 -10.73
N THR A 296 -12.18 -12.71 -10.78
CA THR A 296 -12.39 -11.58 -11.69
C THR A 296 -11.05 -11.13 -12.24
N LYS A 297 -11.05 -10.53 -13.43
CA LYS A 297 -9.87 -9.84 -13.98
C LYS A 297 -9.67 -8.43 -13.36
N GLY A 298 -10.49 -8.09 -12.37
CA GLY A 298 -10.43 -6.82 -11.66
C GLY A 298 -10.75 -5.63 -12.55
N TYR A 299 -10.02 -4.55 -12.32
CA TYR A 299 -10.24 -3.24 -12.93
C TYR A 299 -9.45 -3.02 -14.23
N TYR A 300 -8.60 -3.96 -14.64
CA TYR A 300 -7.71 -3.79 -15.79
C TYR A 300 -8.44 -3.48 -17.10
N GLU A 301 -9.60 -4.13 -17.33
CA GLU A 301 -10.42 -3.91 -18.53
C GLU A 301 -11.74 -3.18 -18.24
N LYS A 302 -12.19 -3.15 -16.98
CA LYS A 302 -13.47 -2.59 -16.57
C LYS A 302 -13.31 -1.70 -15.36
N HIS A 303 -13.99 -0.57 -15.36
CA HIS A 303 -13.96 0.33 -14.20
C HIS A 303 -14.71 -0.24 -12.98
N ASN A 304 -15.87 -0.89 -13.19
CA ASN A 304 -16.65 -1.60 -12.18
C ASN A 304 -17.67 -2.55 -12.83
N GLY A 305 -18.37 -3.33 -12.03
CA GLY A 305 -19.45 -4.18 -12.54
C GLY A 305 -19.90 -5.26 -11.56
N LYS A 306 -21.14 -5.74 -11.77
CA LYS A 306 -21.77 -6.82 -10.99
C LYS A 306 -20.96 -8.11 -11.00
N ASP A 307 -20.29 -8.43 -12.10
CA ASP A 307 -19.48 -9.62 -12.27
C ASP A 307 -18.24 -9.64 -11.37
N MET A 308 -17.84 -8.49 -10.85
CA MET A 308 -16.72 -8.36 -9.90
C MET A 308 -17.14 -8.61 -8.44
N ILE A 309 -18.45 -8.65 -8.14
CA ILE A 309 -19.00 -8.79 -6.78
C ILE A 309 -19.56 -10.19 -6.59
N THR A 310 -19.45 -10.75 -5.37
CA THR A 310 -19.93 -12.11 -5.09
C THR A 310 -21.44 -12.18 -4.88
N PHE A 311 -22.06 -11.16 -4.29
CA PHE A 311 -23.46 -11.05 -3.86
C PHE A 311 -23.95 -12.16 -2.90
N GLN A 312 -23.25 -13.28 -2.82
CA GLN A 312 -23.54 -14.40 -1.95
C GLN A 312 -22.55 -14.43 -0.78
N LYS A 313 -22.88 -15.19 0.27
CA LYS A 313 -21.95 -15.43 1.37
C LYS A 313 -20.63 -15.95 0.80
N PRO A 314 -19.50 -15.29 1.08
CA PRO A 314 -18.22 -15.75 0.59
C PRO A 314 -17.98 -17.21 1.00
N ASN A 315 -17.90 -18.08 0.02
CA ASN A 315 -17.59 -19.48 0.23
C ASN A 315 -16.11 -19.68 -0.07
N HIS A 316 -15.36 -20.12 0.91
CA HIS A 316 -13.99 -20.55 0.68
C HIS A 316 -14.06 -21.96 0.08
N ALA A 317 -13.63 -22.11 -1.16
CA ALA A 317 -13.53 -23.43 -1.77
C ALA A 317 -12.71 -24.35 -0.83
N LYS A 318 -13.24 -25.54 -0.54
CA LYS A 318 -12.44 -26.57 0.15
C LYS A 318 -11.27 -26.89 -0.79
N GLY A 319 -10.04 -26.73 -0.30
CA GLY A 319 -8.86 -27.04 -1.06
C GLY A 319 -8.85 -28.50 -1.51
N ASN A 320 -8.24 -28.76 -2.64
CA ASN A 320 -7.97 -30.12 -3.14
C ASN A 320 -6.78 -30.69 -2.33
N GLU A 321 -7.05 -31.58 -1.37
CA GLU A 321 -6.01 -32.16 -0.47
C GLU A 321 -4.89 -32.85 -1.25
N ALA A 322 -5.21 -33.56 -2.33
CA ALA A 322 -4.20 -34.23 -3.15
C ALA A 322 -3.29 -33.23 -3.87
N LEU A 323 -3.85 -32.12 -4.36
CA LEU A 323 -3.08 -31.02 -4.96
C LEU A 323 -2.19 -30.33 -3.91
N GLN A 324 -2.73 -30.09 -2.72
CA GLN A 324 -1.97 -29.49 -1.62
C GLN A 324 -0.81 -30.36 -1.17
N GLU A 325 -1.00 -31.69 -1.05
CA GLU A 325 0.09 -32.61 -0.71
C GLU A 325 1.18 -32.63 -1.78
N LYS A 326 0.79 -32.62 -3.06
CA LYS A 326 1.76 -32.50 -4.15
C LYS A 326 2.60 -31.23 -4.03
N VAL A 327 1.98 -30.09 -3.76
CA VAL A 327 2.68 -28.81 -3.56
C VAL A 327 3.60 -28.86 -2.35
N ARG A 328 3.19 -29.52 -1.25
CA ARG A 328 4.05 -29.70 -0.06
C ARG A 328 5.31 -30.50 -0.41
N GLU A 329 5.15 -31.60 -1.12
CA GLU A 329 6.28 -32.46 -1.52
C GLU A 329 7.22 -31.71 -2.45
N GLU A 330 6.68 -30.99 -3.43
CA GLU A 330 7.45 -30.36 -4.50
C GLU A 330 8.16 -29.07 -4.04
N PHE A 331 7.49 -28.23 -3.20
CA PHE A 331 7.99 -26.90 -2.85
C PHE A 331 8.23 -26.67 -1.36
N CYS A 332 7.46 -27.30 -0.47
CA CYS A 332 7.63 -27.02 0.97
C CYS A 332 8.67 -27.91 1.64
N ARG A 333 8.90 -29.12 1.14
CA ARG A 333 9.87 -30.09 1.66
C ARG A 333 11.18 -30.14 0.89
N SER A 334 11.23 -29.53 -0.29
CA SER A 334 12.44 -29.45 -1.12
C SER A 334 13.36 -28.33 -0.63
N GLU A 335 14.63 -28.45 -0.99
CA GLU A 335 15.64 -27.41 -0.76
C GLU A 335 16.19 -26.95 -2.11
N ILE A 336 16.18 -25.61 -2.33
CA ILE A 336 16.89 -25.03 -3.46
C ILE A 336 18.39 -25.18 -3.22
N LYS A 337 19.10 -25.56 -4.29
CA LYS A 337 20.56 -25.55 -4.31
C LYS A 337 21.06 -24.86 -5.55
N GLU A 338 22.01 -23.95 -5.32
CA GLU A 338 22.68 -23.26 -6.42
C GLU A 338 23.75 -24.15 -7.05
N LYS A 339 23.78 -24.17 -8.36
CA LYS A 339 24.75 -24.93 -9.16
C LYS A 339 26.10 -24.22 -9.16
N ILE A 340 27.11 -24.90 -8.59
CA ILE A 340 28.48 -24.36 -8.52
C ILE A 340 29.47 -25.20 -9.33
N ASN A 341 30.55 -24.58 -9.77
CA ASN A 341 31.66 -25.31 -10.35
C ASN A 341 32.80 -25.41 -9.32
N GLY A 342 33.46 -26.59 -9.28
CA GLY A 342 34.55 -26.87 -8.38
C GLY A 342 35.80 -27.37 -9.12
N ASN A 343 36.98 -26.94 -8.63
CA ASN A 343 38.26 -27.45 -9.11
C ASN A 343 39.13 -27.84 -7.91
N LEU A 344 39.30 -29.14 -7.68
CA LEU A 344 40.07 -29.71 -6.60
C LEU A 344 41.45 -30.12 -7.13
N ILE A 345 42.51 -29.60 -6.50
CA ILE A 345 43.90 -29.89 -6.83
C ILE A 345 44.58 -30.61 -5.64
N LEU A 346 45.02 -31.83 -5.88
CA LEU A 346 45.72 -32.67 -4.91
C LEU A 346 47.07 -33.06 -5.49
N SER A 347 48.17 -32.38 -5.07
CA SER A 347 49.54 -32.65 -5.53
C SER A 347 50.40 -32.97 -4.31
N GLN A 348 51.24 -34.00 -4.45
CA GLN A 348 52.15 -34.41 -3.39
C GLN A 348 53.02 -33.23 -2.87
N ASP A 349 53.25 -33.18 -1.58
CA ASP A 349 54.02 -32.17 -0.86
C ASP A 349 53.53 -30.73 -1.01
N SER A 350 52.26 -30.57 -1.47
CA SER A 350 51.58 -29.28 -1.59
C SER A 350 50.29 -29.28 -0.80
N SER A 351 49.79 -28.12 -0.38
CA SER A 351 48.49 -27.99 0.22
C SER A 351 47.37 -28.42 -0.75
N ALA A 352 46.39 -29.13 -0.29
CA ALA A 352 45.18 -29.40 -1.04
C ALA A 352 44.42 -28.09 -1.31
N ILE A 353 43.98 -27.87 -2.54
CA ILE A 353 43.28 -26.63 -2.94
C ILE A 353 41.93 -27.00 -3.52
N LEU A 354 40.87 -26.37 -2.99
CA LEU A 354 39.53 -26.42 -3.62
C LEU A 354 39.08 -25.01 -3.98
N ASP A 355 38.88 -24.84 -5.27
CA ASP A 355 38.40 -23.61 -5.86
C ASP A 355 36.95 -23.78 -6.26
N VAL A 356 36.05 -22.94 -5.76
CA VAL A 356 34.61 -22.99 -6.02
C VAL A 356 34.11 -21.69 -6.63
N THR A 357 33.18 -21.79 -7.60
CA THR A 357 32.64 -20.60 -8.28
C THR A 357 31.13 -20.69 -8.43
N LEU A 358 30.47 -19.53 -8.24
CA LEU A 358 29.05 -19.28 -8.51
C LEU A 358 28.94 -17.98 -9.32
N GLY A 359 28.60 -18.07 -10.60
CA GLY A 359 28.65 -16.92 -11.51
C GLY A 359 30.05 -16.27 -11.51
N ASP A 360 30.12 -15.00 -11.19
CA ASP A 360 31.37 -14.24 -11.10
C ASP A 360 32.08 -14.36 -9.73
N LEU A 361 31.41 -14.94 -8.74
CA LEU A 361 31.99 -15.13 -7.40
C LEU A 361 32.91 -16.34 -7.38
N ARG A 362 34.08 -16.18 -6.75
CA ARG A 362 35.08 -17.25 -6.63
C ARG A 362 35.68 -17.24 -5.22
N TYR A 363 35.76 -18.43 -4.63
CA TYR A 363 36.47 -18.64 -3.37
C TYR A 363 37.43 -19.81 -3.48
N THR A 364 38.65 -19.63 -2.93
CA THR A 364 39.69 -20.66 -2.92
C THR A 364 40.01 -21.04 -1.48
N ALA A 365 39.76 -22.28 -1.10
CA ALA A 365 40.17 -22.83 0.17
C ALA A 365 41.46 -23.65 0.03
N CYS A 366 42.33 -23.52 1.04
CA CYS A 366 43.58 -24.27 1.15
C CYS A 366 43.51 -25.20 2.37
N GLY A 367 43.71 -26.50 2.16
CA GLY A 367 43.73 -27.51 3.21
C GLY A 367 45.08 -28.05 3.58
N ASP A 368 45.14 -29.17 4.25
CA ASP A 368 46.35 -29.84 4.69
C ASP A 368 47.24 -30.24 3.51
N VAL A 369 48.54 -30.42 3.81
CA VAL A 369 49.55 -30.87 2.84
C VAL A 369 49.26 -32.33 2.45
N VAL A 370 49.22 -32.59 1.16
CA VAL A 370 49.03 -33.90 0.56
C VAL A 370 50.30 -34.72 0.70
N GLN A 371 50.20 -35.91 1.28
CA GLN A 371 51.34 -36.78 1.54
C GLN A 371 51.44 -37.89 0.48
N PRO A 372 52.64 -38.50 0.29
CA PRO A 372 52.76 -39.71 -0.48
C PRO A 372 52.04 -40.89 0.22
N ALA A 373 51.35 -41.72 -0.53
CA ALA A 373 50.67 -42.90 0.04
C ALA A 373 51.66 -43.99 0.43
N LEU A 374 51.69 -44.35 1.72
CA LEU A 374 52.57 -45.43 2.23
C LEU A 374 51.93 -46.82 2.08
N LYS A 375 50.64 -46.99 2.10
CA LYS A 375 49.91 -48.27 2.05
C LYS A 375 48.79 -48.26 1.01
N GLN A 376 47.81 -47.37 1.16
CA GLN A 376 46.66 -47.33 0.27
C GLN A 376 46.49 -45.91 -0.24
N PRO A 377 46.65 -45.68 -1.55
CA PRO A 377 46.42 -44.38 -2.13
C PRO A 377 44.93 -44.00 -2.12
N LEU A 378 44.62 -42.72 -2.16
CA LEU A 378 43.28 -42.21 -2.37
C LEU A 378 42.77 -42.63 -3.76
N SER A 379 41.52 -43.13 -3.81
CA SER A 379 40.88 -43.35 -5.13
C SER A 379 40.07 -42.10 -5.55
N MET A 380 40.08 -41.86 -6.84
CA MET A 380 39.35 -40.74 -7.48
C MET A 380 37.85 -40.78 -7.14
N GLU A 381 37.26 -41.99 -7.15
CA GLU A 381 35.82 -42.18 -6.87
C GLU A 381 35.49 -41.77 -5.43
N LYS A 382 36.31 -42.18 -4.42
CA LYS A 382 36.10 -41.81 -3.03
C LYS A 382 36.27 -40.30 -2.79
N VAL A 383 37.22 -39.69 -3.46
CA VAL A 383 37.40 -38.23 -3.37
C VAL A 383 36.18 -37.54 -3.93
N ARG A 384 35.73 -37.88 -5.12
CA ARG A 384 34.54 -37.34 -5.76
C ARG A 384 33.31 -37.49 -4.88
N GLU A 385 33.02 -38.70 -4.43
CA GLU A 385 31.86 -39.01 -3.56
C GLU A 385 31.84 -38.13 -2.30
N ASN A 386 33.02 -37.85 -1.72
CA ASN A 386 33.09 -37.01 -0.54
C ASN A 386 32.95 -35.52 -0.82
N MET A 387 33.47 -35.03 -1.96
CA MET A 387 33.32 -33.64 -2.37
C MET A 387 31.87 -33.30 -2.73
N GLU A 388 31.18 -34.20 -3.38
CA GLU A 388 29.79 -34.04 -3.80
C GLU A 388 28.77 -34.10 -2.63
N LYS A 389 29.20 -34.43 -1.40
CA LYS A 389 28.35 -34.43 -0.18
C LYS A 389 28.13 -33.00 0.34
N THR A 390 27.34 -32.20 -0.36
CA THR A 390 27.04 -30.81 -0.01
C THR A 390 25.78 -30.63 0.86
N GLY A 391 25.20 -31.71 1.39
CA GLY A 391 23.84 -31.82 1.96
C GLY A 391 23.36 -30.68 2.84
N ASN A 392 24.21 -30.07 3.69
CA ASN A 392 23.83 -28.98 4.62
C ASN A 392 24.20 -27.57 4.12
N THR A 393 24.47 -27.41 2.82
CA THR A 393 24.83 -26.14 2.23
C THR A 393 23.84 -25.76 1.13
N PRO A 394 23.67 -24.48 0.77
CA PRO A 394 22.80 -24.06 -0.32
C PRO A 394 23.37 -24.38 -1.72
N PHE A 395 24.42 -25.20 -1.80
CA PHE A 395 25.14 -25.47 -3.04
C PHE A 395 25.12 -26.94 -3.44
N GLU A 396 25.20 -27.21 -4.75
CA GLU A 396 25.51 -28.50 -5.30
C GLU A 396 26.45 -28.35 -6.50
N PHE A 397 27.39 -29.29 -6.67
CA PHE A 397 28.31 -29.22 -7.80
C PHE A 397 27.62 -29.60 -9.12
N GLU A 398 27.57 -28.64 -10.06
CA GLU A 398 27.23 -28.94 -11.46
C GLU A 398 28.41 -29.61 -12.17
N ASN A 399 29.61 -29.06 -11.97
CA ASN A 399 30.86 -29.59 -12.50
C ASN A 399 31.92 -29.62 -11.38
N LEU A 400 32.52 -30.78 -11.16
CA LEU A 400 33.64 -30.94 -10.25
C LEU A 400 34.83 -31.57 -10.99
N THR A 401 35.83 -30.75 -11.24
CA THR A 401 37.11 -31.21 -11.80
C THR A 401 38.07 -31.60 -10.67
N ILE A 402 38.69 -32.76 -10.77
CA ILE A 402 39.65 -33.25 -9.76
C ILE A 402 40.97 -33.51 -10.45
N ALA A 403 42.00 -32.71 -10.14
CA ALA A 403 43.38 -32.89 -10.56
C ALA A 403 44.14 -33.65 -9.47
N MET A 404 44.26 -34.94 -9.62
CA MET A 404 44.98 -35.83 -8.71
C MET A 404 46.05 -36.60 -9.52
N ARG A 405 47.31 -36.41 -9.22
CA ARG A 405 48.44 -37.10 -9.85
C ARG A 405 49.20 -37.87 -8.74
N ASP A 406 49.71 -39.02 -9.09
CA ASP A 406 50.50 -39.87 -8.25
C ASP A 406 49.76 -40.66 -7.15
N ALA A 407 50.46 -41.57 -6.45
CA ALA A 407 49.93 -42.31 -5.32
C ALA A 407 49.99 -41.42 -4.04
N ILE A 408 48.92 -40.67 -3.80
CA ILE A 408 48.80 -39.69 -2.72
C ILE A 408 47.91 -40.19 -1.60
N PHE A 409 48.10 -39.59 -0.42
CA PHE A 409 47.26 -39.75 0.77
C PHE A 409 46.90 -38.41 1.38
N LEU A 410 45.63 -38.26 1.72
CA LEU A 410 45.08 -37.17 2.55
C LEU A 410 43.96 -37.76 3.42
N PRO A 411 43.92 -37.46 4.73
CA PRO A 411 42.85 -37.94 5.59
C PRO A 411 41.50 -37.49 5.12
N MET A 412 40.49 -38.37 5.13
CA MET A 412 39.11 -38.03 4.74
C MET A 412 38.53 -36.87 5.56
N LYS A 413 39.00 -36.70 6.83
CA LYS A 413 38.59 -35.55 7.67
C LYS A 413 39.14 -34.25 7.08
N SER A 414 40.34 -34.23 6.53
CA SER A 414 40.94 -33.06 5.90
C SER A 414 40.22 -32.67 4.58
N LEU A 415 39.84 -33.66 3.76
CA LEU A 415 39.02 -33.43 2.56
C LEU A 415 37.65 -32.85 2.93
N ASN A 416 37.00 -33.40 3.97
CA ASN A 416 35.70 -32.88 4.42
C ASN A 416 35.80 -31.47 4.99
N GLN A 417 36.92 -31.15 5.67
CA GLN A 417 37.14 -29.77 6.17
C GLN A 417 37.36 -28.81 5.00
N LEU A 418 38.23 -29.16 4.05
CA LEU A 418 38.47 -28.34 2.86
C LEU A 418 37.20 -28.02 2.09
N ARG A 419 36.32 -29.02 1.91
CA ARG A 419 35.00 -28.81 1.31
C ARG A 419 34.18 -27.81 2.09
N ARG A 420 34.07 -27.96 3.43
CA ARG A 420 33.31 -27.06 4.31
C ARG A 420 33.85 -25.64 4.20
N ASP A 421 35.14 -25.48 4.35
CA ASP A 421 35.79 -24.16 4.29
C ASP A 421 35.55 -23.45 2.95
N ALA A 422 35.59 -24.22 1.85
CA ALA A 422 35.31 -23.68 0.50
C ALA A 422 33.86 -23.24 0.34
N LEU A 423 32.90 -24.06 0.79
CA LEU A 423 31.46 -23.78 0.64
C LEU A 423 31.04 -22.65 1.61
N GLU A 424 31.50 -22.65 2.86
CA GLU A 424 31.25 -21.58 3.83
C GLU A 424 31.88 -20.24 3.35
N GLY A 425 33.07 -20.29 2.77
CA GLY A 425 33.72 -19.11 2.20
C GLY A 425 32.95 -18.53 1.00
N LEU A 426 32.42 -19.39 0.13
CA LEU A 426 31.60 -18.97 -0.99
C LEU A 426 30.26 -18.38 -0.50
N GLU A 427 29.60 -19.03 0.44
CA GLU A 427 28.36 -18.56 1.07
C GLU A 427 28.53 -17.16 1.66
N LYS A 428 29.63 -16.96 2.40
CA LYS A 428 29.97 -15.65 2.95
C LYS A 428 30.16 -14.59 1.87
N LEU A 429 30.86 -14.90 0.78
CA LEU A 429 31.02 -13.97 -0.35
C LEU A 429 29.67 -13.61 -1.00
N CYS A 430 28.73 -14.55 -1.10
CA CYS A 430 27.40 -14.28 -1.64
C CYS A 430 26.66 -13.18 -0.88
N VAL A 431 26.81 -13.12 0.44
CA VAL A 431 26.06 -12.19 1.28
C VAL A 431 26.83 -10.91 1.62
N GLU A 432 28.16 -10.96 1.73
CA GLU A 432 28.99 -9.80 2.12
C GLU A 432 28.87 -8.61 1.17
N GLN A 433 28.66 -8.84 -0.12
CA GLN A 433 28.51 -7.79 -1.13
C GLN A 433 27.27 -6.90 -0.89
N PHE A 434 26.28 -7.38 -0.12
CA PHE A 434 25.05 -6.65 0.18
C PHE A 434 25.11 -5.94 1.55
N ARG A 435 26.11 -6.24 2.40
CA ARG A 435 26.25 -5.61 3.71
C ARG A 435 26.43 -4.09 3.59
N ARG A 436 25.82 -3.37 4.50
CA ARG A 436 25.85 -1.91 4.53
C ARG A 436 26.26 -1.43 5.91
N GLU A 437 26.97 -0.32 5.95
CA GLU A 437 27.28 0.39 7.19
C GLU A 437 26.27 1.53 7.38
N VAL A 438 25.84 1.75 8.61
CA VAL A 438 25.00 2.90 8.99
C VAL A 438 25.93 3.99 9.51
N GLU A 439 25.78 5.21 8.98
CA GLU A 439 26.45 6.37 9.54
C GLU A 439 25.94 6.63 10.97
N GLN A 440 26.83 7.03 11.88
CA GLN A 440 26.44 7.36 13.25
C GLN A 440 25.54 8.60 13.22
N VAL A 441 24.27 8.43 13.61
CA VAL A 441 23.29 9.49 13.64
C VAL A 441 23.19 10.08 15.04
N ASP A 442 23.22 11.41 15.13
CA ASP A 442 22.90 12.11 16.37
C ASP A 442 21.39 12.05 16.64
N ARG A 443 21.00 11.17 17.55
CA ARG A 443 19.59 10.97 17.96
C ARG A 443 18.96 12.20 18.64
N ALA A 444 19.77 13.16 19.09
CA ALA A 444 19.23 14.38 19.70
C ALA A 444 18.52 15.29 18.68
N GLY A 445 18.92 15.20 17.39
CA GLY A 445 18.26 15.89 16.27
C GLY A 445 16.98 15.27 15.77
N MET A 446 16.63 14.04 16.21
CA MET A 446 15.42 13.33 15.78
C MET A 446 14.14 13.78 16.48
N LYS A 447 14.22 14.58 17.53
CA LYS A 447 13.04 15.01 18.30
C LYS A 447 12.32 16.17 17.60
N ALA A 448 11.00 16.06 17.48
CA ALA A 448 10.15 17.14 17.03
C ALA A 448 10.42 18.41 17.86
N GLN A 449 10.52 19.55 17.18
CA GLN A 449 10.56 20.84 17.89
C GLN A 449 9.18 21.10 18.51
N GLU A 450 9.14 21.39 19.82
CA GLU A 450 7.91 21.79 20.47
C GLU A 450 7.34 23.04 19.78
N SER A 451 6.08 22.95 19.32
CA SER A 451 5.41 24.04 18.64
C SER A 451 5.25 25.24 19.58
N LYS A 452 5.61 26.43 19.09
CA LYS A 452 5.34 27.68 19.81
C LYS A 452 3.86 28.02 19.64
N ALA A 453 3.11 28.04 20.73
CA ALA A 453 1.71 28.44 20.74
C ALA A 453 1.50 29.77 20.01
N GLY A 454 0.85 29.70 18.86
CA GLY A 454 0.45 30.87 18.10
C GLY A 454 -0.90 31.40 18.60
N THR A 455 -0.97 32.68 18.95
CA THR A 455 -2.22 33.39 19.29
C THR A 455 -2.85 33.99 18.03
N SER A 456 -3.07 33.21 16.96
CA SER A 456 -3.77 33.70 15.79
C SER A 456 -5.28 33.56 15.91
N GLU A 457 -6.02 34.50 15.33
CA GLU A 457 -7.46 34.41 15.17
C GLU A 457 -7.80 33.16 14.35
N LYS A 458 -8.72 32.33 14.85
CA LYS A 458 -9.07 31.05 14.25
C LYS A 458 -10.19 31.21 13.24
N TYR A 459 -10.00 30.69 12.05
CA TYR A 459 -10.98 30.72 10.99
C TYR A 459 -11.96 29.54 11.09
N LEU A 460 -13.20 29.75 10.63
CA LEU A 460 -14.16 28.66 10.41
C LEU A 460 -14.36 28.48 8.92
N SER A 461 -14.02 27.30 8.41
CA SER A 461 -14.31 26.87 7.07
C SER A 461 -15.52 25.93 7.03
N ALA A 462 -16.21 25.86 5.89
CA ALA A 462 -17.30 24.95 5.67
C ALA A 462 -17.20 24.30 4.28
N LEU A 463 -17.28 22.96 4.23
CA LEU A 463 -17.39 22.18 2.99
C LEU A 463 -18.87 22.03 2.63
N ALA A 464 -19.23 22.37 1.40
CA ALA A 464 -20.52 22.03 0.80
C ALA A 464 -20.33 20.98 -0.30
N GLU A 465 -21.01 19.83 -0.15
CA GLU A 465 -21.06 18.78 -1.17
C GLU A 465 -22.35 18.80 -2.00
N GLN A 466 -23.28 19.71 -1.69
CA GLN A 466 -24.53 19.96 -2.42
C GLN A 466 -24.81 21.46 -2.50
N ARG A 467 -25.28 21.96 -3.64
CA ARG A 467 -25.55 23.41 -3.83
C ARG A 467 -26.61 23.96 -2.88
N CYS A 468 -27.58 23.17 -2.44
CA CYS A 468 -28.58 23.62 -1.46
C CYS A 468 -27.97 24.01 -0.10
N GLN A 469 -26.76 23.53 0.20
CA GLN A 469 -26.04 23.85 1.43
C GLN A 469 -25.37 25.23 1.39
N LEU A 470 -25.22 25.83 0.23
CA LEU A 470 -24.47 27.09 0.05
C LEU A 470 -25.17 28.28 0.70
N GLN A 471 -26.49 28.41 0.58
CA GLN A 471 -27.22 29.59 1.05
C GLN A 471 -27.05 29.83 2.56
N PRO A 472 -27.23 28.86 3.48
CA PRO A 472 -26.98 29.09 4.90
C PRO A 472 -25.52 29.39 5.24
N LEU A 473 -24.56 28.93 4.43
CA LEU A 473 -23.14 29.24 4.62
C LEU A 473 -22.82 30.69 4.22
N LEU A 474 -23.49 31.21 3.19
CA LEU A 474 -23.38 32.62 2.78
C LEU A 474 -23.93 33.57 3.86
N GLU A 475 -25.01 33.20 4.50
CA GLU A 475 -25.71 33.99 5.52
C GLU A 475 -25.01 33.96 6.90
N SER A 476 -24.20 32.94 7.19
CA SER A 476 -23.51 32.80 8.47
C SER A 476 -22.38 33.83 8.64
N GLU A 477 -22.40 34.62 9.71
CA GLU A 477 -21.32 35.56 10.01
C GLU A 477 -20.04 34.87 10.51
N LEU A 478 -20.13 33.60 10.96
CA LEU A 478 -19.01 32.85 11.54
C LEU A 478 -18.15 32.14 10.47
N VAL A 479 -18.75 31.76 9.35
CA VAL A 479 -18.04 31.06 8.27
C VAL A 479 -17.26 32.08 7.46
N SER A 480 -15.94 31.90 7.37
CA SER A 480 -15.02 32.73 6.58
C SER A 480 -14.67 32.12 5.22
N ASP A 481 -14.52 30.82 5.17
CA ASP A 481 -14.06 30.09 3.97
C ASP A 481 -15.09 29.02 3.58
N ILE A 482 -15.45 28.96 2.29
CA ILE A 482 -16.39 27.96 1.78
C ILE A 482 -15.68 27.08 0.76
N TYR A 483 -15.72 25.76 0.99
CA TYR A 483 -15.15 24.75 0.11
C TYR A 483 -16.25 24.16 -0.77
N LEU A 484 -16.16 24.40 -2.06
CA LEU A 484 -17.10 23.95 -3.09
C LEU A 484 -16.66 22.59 -3.63
N ASP A 485 -17.29 21.51 -3.18
CA ASP A 485 -16.99 20.18 -3.71
C ASP A 485 -17.47 20.03 -5.15
N GLN A 486 -16.65 19.38 -6.00
CA GLN A 486 -17.04 19.10 -7.38
C GLN A 486 -18.39 18.37 -7.51
N GLY A 487 -18.78 17.60 -6.50
CA GLY A 487 -20.06 16.89 -6.44
C GLY A 487 -21.29 17.80 -6.39
N CYS A 488 -21.13 19.11 -6.18
CA CYS A 488 -22.18 20.12 -6.30
C CYS A 488 -22.63 20.33 -7.76
N TYR A 489 -21.82 19.95 -8.73
CA TYR A 489 -21.92 20.41 -10.11
C TYR A 489 -22.04 19.26 -11.10
N ARG A 490 -22.53 19.58 -12.30
CA ARG A 490 -22.48 18.69 -13.46
C ARG A 490 -21.30 19.06 -14.35
N ARG A 491 -20.63 18.07 -14.92
CA ARG A 491 -19.42 18.25 -15.72
C ARG A 491 -19.57 19.29 -16.86
N LYS A 492 -20.74 19.33 -17.51
CA LYS A 492 -21.00 20.24 -18.64
C LYS A 492 -21.07 21.71 -18.22
N ASP A 493 -21.61 22.01 -17.03
CA ASP A 493 -21.91 23.35 -16.53
C ASP A 493 -20.92 23.78 -15.42
N LEU A 494 -19.94 22.94 -15.11
CA LEU A 494 -19.05 23.04 -13.94
C LEU A 494 -18.46 24.43 -13.75
N TRP A 495 -17.79 24.94 -14.76
CA TRP A 495 -16.99 26.16 -14.59
C TRP A 495 -17.84 27.41 -14.55
N GLU A 496 -18.95 27.44 -15.26
CA GLU A 496 -19.95 28.53 -15.20
C GLU A 496 -20.60 28.56 -13.81
N GLU A 497 -21.02 27.42 -13.29
CA GLU A 497 -21.64 27.32 -11.98
C GLU A 497 -20.67 27.59 -10.83
N VAL A 498 -19.40 27.11 -10.89
CA VAL A 498 -18.36 27.42 -9.90
C VAL A 498 -18.05 28.91 -9.88
N LYS A 499 -17.93 29.54 -11.04
CA LYS A 499 -17.72 31.01 -11.17
C LYS A 499 -18.86 31.83 -10.54
N GLU A 500 -20.11 31.42 -10.80
CA GLU A 500 -21.29 32.04 -10.20
C GLU A 500 -21.29 31.92 -8.69
N ASP A 501 -21.02 30.73 -8.16
CA ASP A 501 -21.06 30.47 -6.73
C ASP A 501 -19.86 31.14 -6.01
N ALA A 502 -18.66 31.15 -6.62
CA ALA A 502 -17.51 31.90 -6.10
C ALA A 502 -17.81 33.42 -6.01
N ALA A 503 -18.45 33.98 -7.03
CA ALA A 503 -18.86 35.40 -6.99
C ALA A 503 -19.87 35.69 -5.86
N LYS A 504 -20.82 34.80 -5.57
CA LYS A 504 -21.74 34.92 -4.43
C LYS A 504 -21.00 34.86 -3.10
N ILE A 505 -20.00 33.98 -2.99
CA ILE A 505 -19.18 33.82 -1.79
C ILE A 505 -18.37 35.10 -1.54
N HIS A 506 -17.75 35.66 -2.57
CA HIS A 506 -17.01 36.90 -2.45
C HIS A 506 -17.93 38.11 -2.13
N ALA A 507 -19.14 38.14 -2.71
CA ALA A 507 -20.12 39.17 -2.39
C ALA A 507 -20.56 39.13 -0.90
N ALA A 508 -20.50 37.96 -0.26
CA ALA A 508 -20.72 37.75 1.16
C ALA A 508 -19.44 38.03 2.03
N GLY A 509 -18.36 38.54 1.42
CA GLY A 509 -17.11 38.83 2.14
C GLY A 509 -16.28 37.60 2.55
N LYS A 510 -16.50 36.46 1.90
CA LYS A 510 -15.88 35.17 2.24
C LYS A 510 -14.94 34.69 1.14
N LYS A 511 -14.08 33.68 1.45
CA LYS A 511 -13.19 33.04 0.47
C LYS A 511 -13.81 31.77 -0.11
N ALA A 512 -13.61 31.55 -1.40
CA ALA A 512 -14.08 30.39 -2.15
C ALA A 512 -12.92 29.46 -2.50
N TYR A 513 -12.98 28.20 -2.09
CA TYR A 513 -12.01 27.17 -2.46
C TYR A 513 -12.69 26.07 -3.26
N TYR A 514 -12.09 25.65 -4.36
CA TYR A 514 -12.61 24.57 -5.18
C TYR A 514 -12.00 23.23 -4.74
N VAL A 515 -12.83 22.19 -4.51
CA VAL A 515 -12.38 20.90 -4.01
C VAL A 515 -12.24 19.90 -5.15
N PHE A 516 -11.02 19.39 -5.35
CA PHE A 516 -10.72 18.34 -6.31
C PHE A 516 -11.32 16.98 -5.86
N PRO A 517 -11.54 16.03 -6.80
CA PRO A 517 -12.08 14.72 -6.47
C PRO A 517 -11.17 13.94 -5.52
N SER A 518 -11.77 13.09 -4.68
CA SER A 518 -11.03 12.23 -3.75
C SER A 518 -10.11 11.23 -4.46
N VAL A 519 -10.46 10.85 -5.70
CA VAL A 519 -9.66 9.96 -6.55
C VAL A 519 -9.38 10.69 -7.86
N PHE A 520 -8.10 11.00 -8.08
CA PHE A 520 -7.66 11.81 -9.21
C PHE A 520 -7.03 10.93 -10.29
N ARG A 521 -7.89 10.17 -11.02
CA ARG A 521 -7.48 9.27 -12.12
C ARG A 521 -7.18 10.04 -13.40
N LYS A 522 -6.67 9.33 -14.41
CA LYS A 522 -6.34 9.90 -15.73
C LYS A 522 -7.47 10.73 -16.34
N ASN A 523 -8.72 10.24 -16.30
CA ASN A 523 -9.87 10.98 -16.83
C ASN A 523 -10.10 12.32 -16.12
N ALA A 524 -9.88 12.39 -14.81
CA ALA A 524 -9.93 13.63 -14.05
C ALA A 524 -8.77 14.54 -14.44
N SER A 525 -7.53 14.04 -14.40
CA SER A 525 -6.35 14.85 -14.75
C SER A 525 -6.40 15.42 -16.17
N ASP A 526 -6.84 14.64 -17.16
CA ASP A 526 -7.01 15.08 -18.55
C ASP A 526 -8.08 16.19 -18.65
N PHE A 527 -9.20 16.04 -17.94
CA PHE A 527 -10.25 17.05 -17.90
C PHE A 527 -9.77 18.37 -17.28
N TYR A 528 -9.10 18.32 -16.13
CA TYR A 528 -8.58 19.51 -15.48
C TYR A 528 -7.46 20.17 -16.29
N LEU A 529 -6.57 19.37 -16.89
CA LEU A 529 -5.52 19.89 -17.78
C LEU A 529 -6.11 20.66 -18.96
N GLY A 530 -7.17 20.14 -19.58
CA GLY A 530 -7.91 20.83 -20.65
C GLY A 530 -8.72 22.03 -20.19
N SER A 531 -8.85 22.24 -18.88
CA SER A 531 -9.74 23.26 -18.29
C SER A 531 -9.02 24.29 -17.40
N LEU A 532 -7.67 24.32 -17.37
CA LEU A 532 -6.89 25.21 -16.47
C LEU A 532 -7.31 26.68 -16.57
N LYS A 533 -7.46 27.20 -17.79
CA LYS A 533 -7.89 28.60 -18.03
C LYS A 533 -9.31 28.88 -17.51
N LYS A 534 -10.18 27.85 -17.53
CA LYS A 534 -11.55 28.00 -17.03
C LYS A 534 -11.55 28.04 -15.51
N LEU A 535 -10.79 27.16 -14.86
CA LEU A 535 -10.59 27.17 -13.41
C LEU A 535 -10.05 28.52 -12.94
N ASP A 536 -9.01 29.04 -13.59
CA ASP A 536 -8.43 30.35 -13.30
C ASP A 536 -9.48 31.48 -13.43
N SER A 537 -10.34 31.41 -14.46
CA SER A 537 -11.41 32.38 -14.67
C SER A 537 -12.55 32.34 -13.65
N CYS A 538 -12.62 31.29 -12.82
CA CYS A 538 -13.61 31.20 -11.73
C CYS A 538 -13.25 32.11 -10.55
N SER A 539 -12.01 32.60 -10.49
CA SER A 539 -11.53 33.49 -9.41
C SER A 539 -11.66 32.89 -8.02
N VAL A 540 -11.49 31.57 -7.89
CA VAL A 540 -11.44 30.91 -6.58
C VAL A 540 -10.15 31.30 -5.86
N ASP A 541 -10.20 31.42 -4.53
CA ASP A 541 -9.04 31.80 -3.70
C ASP A 541 -8.01 30.67 -3.53
N GLY A 542 -8.34 29.46 -3.94
CA GLY A 542 -7.46 28.32 -3.91
C GLY A 542 -8.19 27.01 -4.17
N VAL A 543 -7.45 25.91 -3.97
CA VAL A 543 -7.98 24.55 -4.19
C VAL A 543 -7.74 23.65 -2.98
N VAL A 544 -8.64 22.69 -2.77
CA VAL A 544 -8.49 21.63 -1.77
C VAL A 544 -8.20 20.32 -2.48
N VAL A 545 -7.11 19.65 -2.13
CA VAL A 545 -6.68 18.38 -2.74
C VAL A 545 -6.70 17.24 -1.72
N LYS A 546 -7.03 16.04 -2.19
CA LYS A 546 -7.30 14.86 -1.37
C LYS A 546 -6.36 13.67 -1.68
N SER A 547 -5.48 13.79 -2.68
CA SER A 547 -4.58 12.72 -3.14
C SER A 547 -3.23 13.26 -3.59
N LEU A 548 -2.19 12.42 -3.53
CA LEU A 548 -0.83 12.76 -4.02
C LEU A 548 -0.83 13.13 -5.50
N ASP A 549 -1.65 12.43 -6.30
CA ASP A 549 -1.81 12.72 -7.73
C ASP A 549 -2.28 14.16 -7.97
N ALA A 550 -3.23 14.65 -7.17
CA ALA A 550 -3.74 16.01 -7.27
C ALA A 550 -2.75 17.05 -6.71
N VAL A 551 -1.99 16.73 -5.66
CA VAL A 551 -0.91 17.60 -5.13
C VAL A 551 0.08 17.92 -6.23
N TRP A 552 0.62 16.89 -6.90
CA TRP A 552 1.62 17.07 -7.94
C TRP A 552 1.06 17.76 -9.18
N PHE A 553 -0.18 17.45 -9.56
CA PHE A 553 -0.86 18.12 -10.65
C PHE A 553 -0.97 19.64 -10.41
N VAL A 554 -1.42 20.04 -9.22
CA VAL A 554 -1.55 21.47 -8.85
C VAL A 554 -0.16 22.12 -8.77
N HIS A 555 0.81 21.49 -8.15
CA HIS A 555 2.19 21.97 -8.09
C HIS A 555 2.76 22.26 -9.50
N LYS A 556 2.50 21.37 -10.45
CA LYS A 556 3.05 21.46 -11.80
C LYS A 556 2.36 22.50 -12.69
N TYR A 557 1.03 22.58 -12.61
CA TYR A 557 0.24 23.37 -13.55
C TYR A 557 -0.42 24.62 -12.97
N LEU A 558 -0.51 24.72 -11.65
CA LEU A 558 -1.12 25.81 -10.91
C LEU A 558 -0.24 26.27 -9.74
N PRO A 559 1.08 26.52 -9.95
CA PRO A 559 2.04 26.75 -8.86
C PRO A 559 1.75 28.00 -8.01
N GLN A 560 0.93 28.93 -8.52
CA GLN A 560 0.54 30.15 -7.79
C GLN A 560 -0.82 29.99 -7.07
N MET A 561 -1.51 28.87 -7.29
CA MET A 561 -2.83 28.62 -6.68
C MET A 561 -2.65 28.19 -5.23
N PRO A 562 -3.21 28.91 -4.25
CA PRO A 562 -3.20 28.47 -2.86
C PRO A 562 -3.82 27.08 -2.70
N ILE A 563 -3.12 26.19 -2.00
CA ILE A 563 -3.50 24.79 -1.87
C ILE A 563 -3.80 24.45 -0.42
N ILE A 564 -4.85 23.67 -0.17
CA ILE A 564 -5.21 23.11 1.12
C ILE A 564 -5.15 21.59 1.00
N PHE A 565 -4.49 20.93 1.94
CA PHE A 565 -4.39 19.49 1.98
C PHE A 565 -5.48 18.88 2.86
N ASP A 566 -6.29 18.00 2.28
CA ASP A 566 -7.35 17.32 3.01
C ASP A 566 -6.84 16.05 3.71
N GLN A 567 -7.62 15.51 4.61
CA GLN A 567 -7.28 14.39 5.50
C GLN A 567 -6.81 13.12 4.77
N GLY A 568 -7.15 12.92 3.51
CA GLY A 568 -6.73 11.77 2.70
C GLY A 568 -5.23 11.70 2.40
N LEU A 569 -4.49 12.79 2.66
CA LEU A 569 -3.02 12.85 2.56
C LEU A 569 -2.31 12.35 3.82
N TYR A 570 -3.06 12.11 4.90
CA TYR A 570 -2.57 11.46 6.12
C TYR A 570 -1.32 12.10 6.76
N THR A 571 -1.42 13.36 7.15
CA THR A 571 -0.37 14.05 7.92
C THR A 571 -0.33 13.54 9.37
N TYR A 572 0.05 12.27 9.58
CA TYR A 572 0.00 11.60 10.88
C TYR A 572 1.05 12.08 11.87
N ASN A 573 2.22 12.49 11.37
CA ASN A 573 3.39 12.86 12.14
C ASN A 573 4.04 14.13 11.60
N HIS A 574 4.97 14.72 12.35
CA HIS A 574 5.63 15.98 12.00
C HIS A 574 6.42 15.87 10.69
N ARG A 575 7.10 14.73 10.42
CA ARG A 575 7.88 14.56 9.20
C ARG A 575 7.00 14.53 7.94
N ALA A 576 5.81 13.91 8.02
CA ALA A 576 4.85 14.00 6.93
C ALA A 576 4.39 15.45 6.71
N GLN A 577 4.20 16.23 7.80
CA GLN A 577 3.86 17.66 7.70
C GLN A 577 5.01 18.46 7.08
N GLU A 578 6.24 18.28 7.53
CA GLU A 578 7.43 18.96 6.99
C GLU A 578 7.59 18.70 5.49
N MET A 579 7.46 17.46 5.06
CA MET A 579 7.54 17.12 3.64
C MET A 579 6.43 17.80 2.82
N PHE A 580 5.20 17.82 3.34
CA PHE A 580 4.10 18.50 2.65
C PHE A 580 4.22 20.04 2.69
N ARG A 581 4.91 20.62 3.67
CA ARG A 581 5.19 22.07 3.71
C ARG A 581 6.07 22.55 2.56
N GLU A 582 6.84 21.65 1.94
CA GLU A 582 7.60 21.98 0.71
C GLU A 582 6.68 22.43 -0.46
N PHE A 583 5.41 22.05 -0.43
CA PHE A 583 4.39 22.48 -1.39
C PHE A 583 3.63 23.74 -0.94
N HIS A 584 4.05 24.38 0.13
CA HIS A 584 3.49 25.62 0.68
C HIS A 584 1.96 25.62 0.87
N PRO A 585 1.38 24.59 1.54
CA PRO A 585 -0.06 24.55 1.78
C PRO A 585 -0.50 25.72 2.69
N VAL A 586 -1.69 26.27 2.41
CA VAL A 586 -2.34 27.25 3.29
C VAL A 586 -2.65 26.61 4.64
N ARG A 587 -3.11 25.35 4.60
CA ARG A 587 -3.39 24.52 5.77
C ARG A 587 -3.49 23.04 5.41
N MET A 588 -3.40 22.19 6.45
CA MET A 588 -3.50 20.74 6.34
C MET A 588 -4.58 20.21 7.28
N THR A 589 -5.55 19.44 6.76
CA THR A 589 -6.60 18.85 7.60
C THR A 589 -6.05 17.72 8.46
N THR A 590 -6.38 17.73 9.75
CA THR A 590 -5.95 16.70 10.70
C THR A 590 -6.53 15.33 10.34
N PRO A 591 -5.76 14.23 10.51
CA PRO A 591 -6.27 12.88 10.32
C PRO A 591 -7.40 12.52 11.29
N TYR A 592 -8.43 11.83 10.79
CA TYR A 592 -9.60 11.42 11.60
C TYR A 592 -9.30 10.31 12.62
N GLU A 593 -8.19 9.60 12.48
CA GLU A 593 -7.84 8.46 13.32
C GLU A 593 -6.92 8.82 14.50
N LEU A 594 -6.45 10.06 14.61
CA LEU A 594 -5.66 10.54 15.73
C LEU A 594 -6.56 11.01 16.88
N ASN A 595 -6.20 10.61 18.10
CA ASN A 595 -6.86 11.14 19.29
C ASN A 595 -6.25 12.48 19.75
N ARG A 596 -6.92 13.13 20.72
CA ARG A 596 -6.48 14.43 21.26
C ARG A 596 -5.05 14.45 21.83
N GLY A 597 -4.60 13.32 22.40
CA GLY A 597 -3.23 13.20 22.93
C GLY A 597 -2.19 13.09 21.84
N GLU A 598 -2.52 12.36 20.77
CA GLU A 598 -1.68 12.21 19.57
C GLU A 598 -1.62 13.51 18.77
N LEU A 599 -2.76 14.21 18.62
CA LEU A 599 -2.81 15.52 17.97
C LEU A 599 -1.95 16.58 18.70
N LYS A 600 -1.86 16.53 20.03
CA LYS A 600 -1.01 17.45 20.82
C LYS A 600 0.49 17.21 20.62
N LYS A 601 0.90 16.05 20.13
CA LYS A 601 2.31 15.72 19.84
C LYS A 601 2.78 16.22 18.46
N ARG A 602 1.86 16.75 17.65
CA ARG A 602 2.13 17.31 16.31
C ARG A 602 2.24 18.83 16.38
N ASP A 603 2.88 19.43 15.37
CA ASP A 603 2.73 20.84 15.07
C ASP A 603 1.37 21.08 14.40
N ASN A 604 0.50 21.87 15.01
CA ASN A 604 -0.85 22.16 14.52
C ASN A 604 -1.05 23.60 14.05
N THR A 605 0.02 24.41 13.99
CA THR A 605 -0.05 25.84 13.63
C THR A 605 -0.60 26.10 12.25
N ASP A 606 -0.49 25.15 11.33
CA ASP A 606 -1.07 25.13 10.00
C ASP A 606 -2.17 24.07 9.81
N SER A 607 -2.66 23.51 10.92
CA SER A 607 -3.64 22.41 10.88
C SER A 607 -5.07 22.90 11.06
N GLU A 608 -5.97 22.29 10.26
CA GLU A 608 -7.42 22.47 10.31
C GLU A 608 -8.11 21.25 10.91
N VAL A 609 -8.96 21.42 11.93
CA VAL A 609 -9.69 20.34 12.58
C VAL A 609 -11.13 20.29 12.10
N VAL A 610 -11.58 19.11 11.67
CA VAL A 610 -12.99 18.88 11.34
C VAL A 610 -13.79 18.67 12.63
N LEU A 611 -14.71 19.59 12.91
CA LEU A 611 -15.57 19.57 14.10
C LEU A 611 -16.89 18.88 13.87
N TYR A 612 -17.39 18.87 12.62
CA TYR A 612 -18.68 18.30 12.25
C TYR A 612 -18.64 17.68 10.85
N GLY A 613 -19.38 16.59 10.67
CA GLY A 613 -19.73 16.03 9.37
C GLY A 613 -19.86 14.50 9.36
N TYR A 614 -20.58 13.98 8.38
CA TYR A 614 -20.57 12.54 8.11
C TYR A 614 -19.23 12.15 7.51
N LEU A 615 -18.45 11.39 8.30
CA LEU A 615 -17.09 10.99 7.87
C LEU A 615 -17.16 10.01 6.69
N PRO A 616 -16.34 10.20 5.64
CA PRO A 616 -16.19 9.23 4.56
C PRO A 616 -15.49 7.97 5.09
N LEU A 617 -16.21 6.86 5.15
CA LEU A 617 -15.68 5.59 5.62
C LEU A 617 -14.99 4.79 4.51
N MET A 618 -15.46 4.93 3.28
CA MET A 618 -14.90 4.22 2.12
C MET A 618 -15.07 5.05 0.86
N THR A 619 -14.02 5.11 0.05
CA THR A 619 -14.07 5.59 -1.33
C THR A 619 -13.79 4.41 -2.26
N SER A 620 -14.72 4.10 -3.18
CA SER A 620 -14.66 2.87 -3.98
C SER A 620 -14.92 3.13 -5.46
N ALA A 621 -14.17 2.45 -6.32
CA ALA A 621 -14.46 2.39 -7.76
C ALA A 621 -15.75 1.60 -8.06
N GLN A 622 -16.16 0.70 -7.16
CA GLN A 622 -17.43 0.00 -7.27
C GLN A 622 -18.61 0.93 -6.96
N CYS A 623 -19.67 0.82 -7.73
CA CYS A 623 -20.87 1.64 -7.57
C CYS A 623 -22.05 0.80 -7.07
N VAL A 624 -22.52 1.06 -5.84
CA VAL A 624 -23.66 0.35 -5.24
C VAL A 624 -24.91 0.50 -6.12
N HIS A 625 -25.18 1.72 -6.64
CA HIS A 625 -26.32 1.99 -7.52
C HIS A 625 -26.24 1.17 -8.83
N ALA A 626 -25.10 1.18 -9.50
CA ALA A 626 -24.89 0.41 -10.73
C ALA A 626 -24.93 -1.12 -10.50
N ASN A 627 -24.42 -1.59 -9.36
CA ASN A 627 -24.40 -3.01 -9.02
C ASN A 627 -25.76 -3.57 -8.63
N THR A 628 -26.69 -2.74 -8.12
CA THR A 628 -28.04 -3.15 -7.71
C THR A 628 -29.13 -2.75 -8.71
N GLY A 629 -28.85 -1.86 -9.65
CA GLY A 629 -29.77 -1.35 -10.66
C GLY A 629 -29.13 -1.25 -12.04
N LYS A 630 -29.45 -0.17 -12.74
CA LYS A 630 -28.82 0.25 -13.99
C LYS A 630 -28.16 1.60 -13.77
N CYS A 631 -26.94 1.76 -14.25
CA CYS A 631 -26.27 3.05 -14.25
C CYS A 631 -27.01 4.03 -15.19
N ASP A 632 -27.47 5.15 -14.64
CA ASP A 632 -28.12 6.25 -15.35
C ASP A 632 -27.27 7.54 -15.31
N THR A 633 -26.05 7.44 -14.77
CA THR A 633 -25.09 8.56 -14.58
C THR A 633 -25.62 9.72 -13.71
N THR A 634 -26.68 9.48 -12.93
CA THR A 634 -27.20 10.46 -11.96
C THR A 634 -26.53 10.30 -10.59
N SER A 635 -26.08 11.41 -10.03
CA SER A 635 -25.61 11.44 -8.64
C SER A 635 -26.80 11.36 -7.70
N VAL A 636 -26.92 10.25 -6.96
CA VAL A 636 -27.97 9.99 -5.99
C VAL A 636 -27.36 9.53 -4.67
N VAL A 637 -28.11 9.71 -3.59
CA VAL A 637 -27.80 9.11 -2.30
C VAL A 637 -28.66 7.85 -2.13
N THR A 638 -27.98 6.73 -1.95
CA THR A 638 -28.59 5.45 -1.56
C THR A 638 -28.15 5.10 -0.14
N TYR A 639 -28.68 4.03 0.45
CA TYR A 639 -28.29 3.65 1.81
C TYR A 639 -27.98 2.16 1.89
N LEU A 640 -26.93 1.85 2.65
CA LEU A 640 -26.65 0.49 3.08
C LEU A 640 -27.13 0.33 4.52
N LYS A 641 -27.90 -0.73 4.80
CA LYS A 641 -28.37 -1.06 6.14
C LYS A 641 -27.65 -2.29 6.64
N ASP A 642 -27.02 -2.18 7.79
CA ASP A 642 -26.31 -3.28 8.43
C ASP A 642 -27.25 -4.16 9.27
N ARG A 643 -26.71 -5.22 9.86
CA ARG A 643 -27.42 -6.16 10.75
C ARG A 643 -27.94 -5.52 12.05
N TYR A 644 -27.46 -4.34 12.42
CA TYR A 644 -27.92 -3.58 13.60
C TYR A 644 -28.99 -2.55 13.24
N GLY A 645 -29.42 -2.52 11.99
CA GLY A 645 -30.43 -1.57 11.52
C GLY A 645 -29.90 -0.16 11.24
N LYS A 646 -28.57 0.06 11.29
CA LYS A 646 -27.97 1.36 11.01
C LYS A 646 -27.85 1.59 9.50
N PHE A 647 -28.11 2.82 9.07
CA PHE A 647 -28.11 3.22 7.67
C PHE A 647 -26.88 4.05 7.35
N PHE A 648 -26.03 3.56 6.45
CA PHE A 648 -24.87 4.25 5.92
C PHE A 648 -25.26 4.97 4.63
N PRO A 649 -25.18 6.30 4.56
CA PRO A 649 -25.38 7.01 3.31
C PRO A 649 -24.29 6.63 2.28
N VAL A 650 -24.69 6.44 1.03
CA VAL A 650 -23.80 6.16 -0.09
C VAL A 650 -24.09 7.16 -1.20
N LYS A 651 -23.12 8.04 -1.47
CA LYS A 651 -23.18 9.02 -2.54
C LYS A 651 -22.38 8.52 -3.75
N ASN A 652 -22.99 8.47 -4.91
CA ASN A 652 -22.27 8.19 -6.15
C ASN A 652 -21.82 9.49 -6.81
N ASN A 653 -20.50 9.60 -6.98
CA ASN A 653 -19.85 10.73 -7.64
C ASN A 653 -19.70 10.40 -9.13
N CYS A 654 -20.72 10.70 -9.92
CA CYS A 654 -20.82 10.25 -11.30
C CYS A 654 -19.85 10.96 -12.25
N MET A 655 -19.34 12.14 -11.90
CA MET A 655 -18.37 12.86 -12.72
C MET A 655 -17.07 12.04 -12.87
N GLU A 656 -16.59 11.43 -11.78
CA GLU A 656 -15.36 10.62 -11.73
C GLU A 656 -15.63 9.14 -11.46
N CYS A 657 -16.91 8.74 -11.43
CA CYS A 657 -17.37 7.36 -11.30
C CYS A 657 -16.81 6.61 -10.09
N TYR A 658 -16.95 7.19 -8.89
CA TYR A 658 -16.65 6.50 -7.63
C TYR A 658 -17.79 6.68 -6.61
N ASN A 659 -17.88 5.78 -5.62
CA ASN A 659 -18.81 5.89 -4.50
C ASN A 659 -18.09 6.30 -3.22
N THR A 660 -18.74 7.17 -2.43
CA THR A 660 -18.37 7.44 -1.05
C THR A 660 -19.42 6.88 -0.11
N ILE A 661 -19.00 6.01 0.82
CA ILE A 661 -19.86 5.51 1.88
C ILE A 661 -19.54 6.31 3.14
N TYR A 662 -20.55 6.98 3.70
CA TYR A 662 -20.40 7.79 4.89
C TYR A 662 -20.79 7.04 6.16
N ASN A 663 -20.37 7.53 7.32
CA ASN A 663 -20.76 7.00 8.61
C ASN A 663 -22.29 7.14 8.82
N THR A 664 -22.84 6.34 9.72
CA THR A 664 -24.29 6.34 10.06
C THR A 664 -24.69 7.56 10.88
N THR A 665 -23.75 8.19 11.58
CA THR A 665 -23.94 9.36 12.43
C THR A 665 -22.82 10.36 12.16
N PRO A 666 -23.07 11.67 12.25
CA PRO A 666 -22.04 12.67 12.05
C PRO A 666 -21.02 12.68 13.20
N LEU A 667 -19.77 12.99 12.87
CA LEU A 667 -18.81 13.49 13.85
C LEU A 667 -19.34 14.79 14.43
N MET A 668 -19.22 14.97 15.75
CA MET A 668 -19.56 16.25 16.39
C MET A 668 -18.67 16.48 17.60
N LEU A 669 -17.73 17.40 17.49
CA LEU A 669 -16.76 17.76 18.53
C LEU A 669 -17.12 19.06 19.28
N PHE A 670 -18.33 19.58 19.11
CA PHE A 670 -18.72 20.86 19.71
C PHE A 670 -18.63 20.88 21.23
N GLY A 671 -18.82 19.74 21.90
CA GLY A 671 -18.66 19.61 23.35
C GLY A 671 -17.21 19.81 23.87
N TYR A 672 -16.23 19.85 22.96
CA TYR A 672 -14.80 20.07 23.30
C TYR A 672 -14.33 21.50 23.01
N GLY A 673 -15.24 22.47 22.83
CA GLY A 673 -14.93 23.83 22.42
C GLY A 673 -13.85 24.50 23.26
N LYS A 674 -13.93 24.44 24.62
CA LYS A 674 -12.95 25.03 25.52
C LYS A 674 -11.53 24.48 25.34
N GLU A 675 -11.39 23.20 25.00
CA GLU A 675 -10.10 22.53 24.76
C GLU A 675 -9.57 22.90 23.37
N LEU A 676 -10.39 22.75 22.34
CA LEU A 676 -10.00 22.97 20.94
C LEU A 676 -9.68 24.43 20.63
N GLN A 677 -10.42 25.37 21.23
CA GLN A 677 -10.14 26.80 21.06
C GLN A 677 -8.81 27.23 21.70
N LYS A 678 -8.33 26.51 22.73
CA LYS A 678 -7.04 26.77 23.36
C LYS A 678 -5.86 26.08 22.68
N ALA A 679 -6.13 25.04 21.88
CA ALA A 679 -5.09 24.35 21.14
C ALA A 679 -4.57 25.21 19.99
N ASP A 680 -3.41 24.89 19.45
CA ASP A 680 -2.67 25.66 18.44
C ASP A 680 -3.16 25.48 17.00
N PHE A 681 -4.36 24.92 16.77
CA PHE A 681 -4.95 24.78 15.44
C PHE A 681 -5.20 26.12 14.76
N SER A 682 -4.91 26.20 13.47
CA SER A 682 -5.14 27.42 12.67
C SER A 682 -6.61 27.65 12.34
N SER A 683 -7.39 26.59 12.16
CA SER A 683 -8.78 26.70 11.76
C SER A 683 -9.62 25.50 12.17
N PHE A 684 -10.94 25.68 12.11
CA PHE A 684 -11.95 24.64 12.30
C PHE A 684 -12.78 24.46 11.04
N ARG A 685 -13.29 23.26 10.81
CA ARG A 685 -14.08 22.96 9.61
C ARG A 685 -15.37 22.20 9.92
N LEU A 686 -16.46 22.60 9.24
CA LEU A 686 -17.73 21.89 9.20
C LEU A 686 -17.90 21.25 7.82
N ASN A 687 -18.08 19.93 7.77
CA ASN A 687 -18.29 19.21 6.51
C ASN A 687 -19.78 18.90 6.31
N PHE A 688 -20.42 19.58 5.38
CA PHE A 688 -21.80 19.28 4.98
C PHE A 688 -21.80 18.39 3.74
N THR A 689 -22.40 17.22 3.86
CA THR A 689 -22.32 16.13 2.87
C THR A 689 -23.70 15.72 2.35
N VAL A 690 -24.56 15.22 3.23
CA VAL A 690 -25.92 14.72 2.89
C VAL A 690 -27.01 15.56 3.52
N GLU A 691 -26.67 16.55 4.30
CA GLU A 691 -27.58 17.44 5.02
C GLU A 691 -28.38 18.34 4.06
N SER A 692 -29.64 18.56 4.40
CA SER A 692 -30.49 19.57 3.77
C SER A 692 -30.10 20.99 4.20
N GLU A 693 -30.59 21.99 3.52
CA GLU A 693 -30.41 23.40 3.85
C GLU A 693 -30.82 23.70 5.30
N GLU A 694 -31.95 23.17 5.75
CA GLU A 694 -32.48 23.37 7.11
C GLU A 694 -31.56 22.73 8.16
N GLU A 695 -31.05 21.52 7.90
CA GLU A 695 -30.10 20.86 8.80
C GLU A 695 -28.78 21.65 8.89
N VAL A 696 -28.29 22.25 7.80
CA VAL A 696 -27.12 23.13 7.82
C VAL A 696 -27.34 24.32 8.74
N ARG A 697 -28.51 25.02 8.65
CA ARG A 697 -28.87 26.13 9.53
C ARG A 697 -28.89 25.71 11.00
N GLN A 698 -29.47 24.57 11.30
CA GLN A 698 -29.51 24.04 12.66
C GLN A 698 -28.11 23.75 13.23
N ILE A 699 -27.25 23.14 12.44
CA ILE A 699 -25.87 22.82 12.87
C ILE A 699 -25.05 24.10 13.08
N LEU A 700 -25.19 25.10 12.22
CA LEU A 700 -24.52 26.41 12.40
C LEU A 700 -24.99 27.10 13.71
N ALA A 701 -26.26 27.09 14.03
CA ALA A 701 -26.79 27.65 15.29
C ALA A 701 -26.31 26.88 16.53
N ILE A 702 -26.14 25.53 16.43
CA ILE A 702 -25.58 24.71 17.49
C ILE A 702 -24.08 25.00 17.65
N TYR A 703 -23.34 25.11 16.54
CA TYR A 703 -21.92 25.50 16.59
C TYR A 703 -21.73 26.83 17.30
N GLU A 704 -22.50 27.84 16.95
CA GLU A 704 -22.46 29.17 17.56
C GLU A 704 -22.69 29.09 19.07
N THR A 705 -23.79 28.50 19.50
CA THR A 705 -24.19 28.51 20.91
C THR A 705 -23.38 27.59 21.83
N VAL A 706 -22.89 26.46 21.29
CA VAL A 706 -22.17 25.42 22.05
C VAL A 706 -20.66 25.57 21.96
N PHE A 707 -20.13 25.69 20.74
CA PHE A 707 -18.69 25.71 20.52
C PHE A 707 -18.11 27.11 20.59
N TYR A 708 -18.68 28.06 19.85
CA TYR A 708 -18.12 29.41 19.72
C TYR A 708 -18.33 30.23 21.00
N GLU A 709 -19.57 30.33 21.44
CA GLU A 709 -19.94 31.12 22.64
C GLU A 709 -19.81 30.33 23.95
N GLY A 710 -19.97 29.01 23.92
CA GLY A 710 -19.96 28.16 25.11
C GLY A 710 -21.11 28.40 26.11
N ARG A 711 -22.22 28.97 25.63
CA ARG A 711 -23.39 29.33 26.45
C ARG A 711 -24.27 28.13 26.79
N LYS A 712 -24.26 27.06 25.98
CA LYS A 712 -25.09 25.86 26.16
C LYS A 712 -24.27 24.59 26.10
N ASN A 713 -24.74 23.53 26.77
CA ASN A 713 -24.18 22.20 26.56
C ASN A 713 -24.78 21.55 25.31
N LEU A 714 -23.99 20.72 24.65
CA LEU A 714 -24.44 20.02 23.42
C LEU A 714 -25.70 19.17 23.66
N ALA A 715 -25.77 18.45 24.79
CA ALA A 715 -26.91 17.59 25.14
C ALA A 715 -28.25 18.37 25.34
N ASP A 716 -28.18 19.67 25.60
CA ASP A 716 -29.37 20.50 25.80
C ASP A 716 -29.98 20.96 24.46
N VAL A 717 -29.19 20.98 23.39
CA VAL A 717 -29.59 21.59 22.12
C VAL A 717 -29.61 20.62 20.93
N TYR A 718 -28.97 19.45 21.06
CA TYR A 718 -28.93 18.43 20.02
C TYR A 718 -29.41 17.08 20.54
N GLN A 719 -30.51 16.59 19.98
CA GLN A 719 -31.13 15.31 20.36
C GLN A 719 -30.83 14.17 19.40
N GLY A 720 -30.07 14.44 18.30
CA GLY A 720 -29.68 13.43 17.33
C GLY A 720 -28.54 12.54 17.81
N GLU A 721 -28.36 11.38 17.17
CA GLU A 721 -27.18 10.55 17.38
C GLU A 721 -25.94 11.22 16.75
N TYR A 722 -24.80 11.19 17.43
CA TYR A 722 -23.51 11.66 16.92
C TYR A 722 -22.36 10.82 17.45
N THR A 723 -21.19 11.00 16.89
CA THR A 723 -19.96 10.35 17.36
C THR A 723 -18.85 11.38 17.60
N ASN A 724 -17.96 11.08 18.53
CA ASN A 724 -16.71 11.82 18.70
C ASN A 724 -15.59 11.28 17.79
N GLY A 725 -15.88 10.33 16.91
CA GLY A 725 -14.86 9.64 16.12
C GLY A 725 -13.78 9.02 17.01
N HIS A 726 -12.54 9.21 16.61
CA HIS A 726 -11.37 8.77 17.39
C HIS A 726 -10.78 9.83 18.32
N TYR A 727 -11.30 11.04 18.33
CA TYR A 727 -10.77 12.17 19.12
C TYR A 727 -10.51 11.83 20.59
N LYS A 728 -11.38 10.99 21.21
CA LYS A 728 -11.24 10.59 22.61
C LYS A 728 -10.38 9.33 22.80
N ARG A 729 -10.53 8.32 21.96
CA ARG A 729 -9.96 6.97 22.16
C ARG A 729 -8.79 6.63 21.26
N GLY A 730 -8.75 7.20 20.07
CA GLY A 730 -7.79 6.81 19.02
C GLY A 730 -8.10 5.47 18.39
N VAL A 731 -7.15 4.97 17.59
CA VAL A 731 -7.19 3.66 16.93
C VAL A 731 -6.04 2.79 17.41
N GLU A 732 -6.29 1.47 17.37
CA GLU A 732 -5.25 0.48 17.56
C GLU A 732 -4.34 0.39 16.32
#